data_a2d67f68ef1d2e0d03af676222c0c13f
#
_entry.id   a2d67f68ef1d2e0d03af676222c0c13f
#
_cell.length_a   1.000
_cell.length_b   1.000
_cell.length_c   1.000
_cell.angle_alpha   90.00
_cell.angle_beta   90.00
_cell.angle_gamma   90.00
#
_symmetry.space_group_name_H-M   'P 1'
#
loop_
_entity.id
_entity.type
_entity.pdbx_description
1 polymer ?
#
loop_
_entity_poly.entity_id
_entity_poly.type
_entity_poly.pdbx_seq_one_letter_code
_entity_poly.pdbx_strand_id
1 'polypeptide(L)'
;MKRTITLIILSLLLSVSMHAQRITQSYNNVSLSDALSQLAEQQTGYTIMFLYNELEDFRITTTINRKTLPDAIRQMIGFYPIRVTTSKDEGGKKIFVECVQKADTRYKGTVVDEQGKPIGYANIALLSPQDSTLIAGGVSNESGYFVIPCEQKPVLARISYIGYKTNYVRLDSRNVGHIKLKLETILLNGVKVTGERILSGTENGHLVYNMPMLLQVYPADNAYDALTNIPGVSEMNGNITFSGQAVTLIINGKPTTLSSDKVAERLKQMPAAMLAKAEVMPSAPAKYHVRGMAINIMTKDFTGTNQVSGQMMWGWRQNKYGTGYWGPSVIYNHGKLSVDLSYTYTNGTGYGQVEREANHPLNGQRVAYSDKTRNRSDGMDHEYRIGMDYAIADEHKLSWAYTGQWNSTRSTNTTTGTALSTQHSRQHTYLHNVDASYTAPFGLQLGVSYTNYQEPRTQHLDGELYDISRNLSVDSRQKVSKWLFTADQTHSLPKGWELSYGGKAQFSNNNSYQTTLDAKQQPLPDASSHVDYDERILNAYAGLSKQIGKSLNLEASVTAEQYHATKWNEWRIYPQFNAMWNINAKNMLNLAFSSEAVYPSYWSTMSSIYYTSAYSEIWGNPDLKPMSEYNINLMWQLNRKYTFSAFAMLEPDYFVQMAYQPSDRMAVVMKETNFDYSNYFGLQASAQFRIGSWLNGNVMATALYRHDKTKFFDLPIDRTCLSGILGGMAVARLSQKHNIQFTLNPFFQTKAIQGLYDIDPFLRLNATLRYTTENGKWSLVAKGENILNAHIDTRSTIANQDYTMRVWMPYTNYSLTAIYRLGNFKEKKKKEVDTSRMGY
;
A
#
# COMPACT_ATOMS: atom_id res chain seq x y z
N MET A 1 24.71 39.58 16.77
CA MET A 1 24.09 38.47 16.03
C MET A 1 24.45 38.36 14.54
N LYS A 2 24.53 39.41 13.72
CA LYS A 2 24.91 39.30 12.30
C LYS A 2 26.37 38.83 12.07
N ARG A 3 27.35 39.23 12.89
CA ARG A 3 28.76 38.81 12.75
C ARG A 3 29.04 37.35 13.17
N THR A 4 28.26 36.81 14.09
CA THR A 4 28.40 35.39 14.55
C THR A 4 27.85 34.41 13.53
N ILE A 5 26.78 34.74 12.84
CA ILE A 5 26.19 33.90 11.77
C ILE A 5 27.10 33.85 10.54
N THR A 6 27.76 34.96 10.19
CA THR A 6 28.71 35.01 9.08
C THR A 6 29.98 34.16 9.34
N LEU A 7 30.44 34.09 10.58
CA LEU A 7 31.57 33.24 10.97
C LEU A 7 31.23 31.75 11.00
N ILE A 8 29.98 31.38 11.36
CA ILE A 8 29.51 29.99 11.32
C ILE A 8 29.33 29.55 9.88
N ILE A 9 28.82 30.38 8.99
CA ILE A 9 28.71 30.07 7.55
C ILE A 9 30.09 29.99 6.89
N LEU A 10 31.06 30.84 7.29
CA LEU A 10 32.42 30.78 6.77
C LEU A 10 33.19 29.55 7.29
N SER A 11 32.96 29.10 8.53
CA SER A 11 33.53 27.87 9.07
C SER A 11 32.94 26.60 8.46
N LEU A 12 31.66 26.62 8.05
CA LEU A 12 31.01 25.52 7.30
C LEU A 12 31.46 25.43 5.83
N LEU A 13 31.90 26.57 5.27
CA LEU A 13 32.47 26.61 3.90
C LEU A 13 33.95 26.22 3.83
N LEU A 14 34.66 26.20 4.94
CA LEU A 14 36.08 25.83 5.03
C LEU A 14 36.32 24.34 5.38
N SER A 15 35.25 23.56 5.69
CA SER A 15 35.35 22.11 5.98
C SER A 15 35.17 21.21 4.75
N VAL A 16 35.07 21.77 3.55
CA VAL A 16 34.90 20.97 2.32
C VAL A 16 36.14 21.10 1.44
N SER A 17 37.21 20.44 1.77
CA SER A 17 38.31 20.20 0.84
C SER A 17 39.22 19.06 1.29
N MET A 18 38.68 17.84 1.49
CA MET A 18 39.42 16.61 1.28
C MET A 18 38.85 15.89 0.05
N HIS A 19 39.16 16.40 -1.12
CA HIS A 19 38.88 15.68 -2.37
C HIS A 19 39.79 14.48 -2.43
N ALA A 20 39.32 13.28 -2.08
CA ALA A 20 39.93 12.06 -2.57
C ALA A 20 39.90 12.12 -4.08
N GLN A 21 41.06 12.15 -4.72
CA GLN A 21 41.20 12.20 -6.17
C GLN A 21 40.42 11.03 -6.78
N ARG A 22 39.44 11.34 -7.63
CA ARG A 22 38.56 10.34 -8.26
C ARG A 22 39.03 10.08 -9.67
N ILE A 23 39.17 8.82 -10.01
CA ILE A 23 39.67 8.34 -11.31
C ILE A 23 38.53 8.23 -12.30
N THR A 24 38.74 8.80 -13.50
CA THR A 24 37.87 8.63 -14.66
C THR A 24 38.76 8.26 -15.83
N GLN A 25 38.69 7.02 -16.30
CA GLN A 25 39.54 6.50 -17.37
C GLN A 25 38.89 5.30 -18.06
N SER A 26 39.11 5.14 -19.36
CA SER A 26 38.64 4.00 -20.15
C SER A 26 39.80 3.16 -20.64
N TYR A 27 39.68 1.87 -20.55
CA TYR A 27 40.63 0.89 -21.05
C TYR A 27 39.94 0.00 -22.08
N ASN A 28 40.62 -0.30 -23.16
CA ASN A 28 40.12 -1.20 -24.19
C ASN A 28 41.22 -2.21 -24.56
N ASN A 29 41.06 -3.45 -24.14
CA ASN A 29 41.99 -4.55 -24.39
C ASN A 29 43.44 -4.25 -23.94
N VAL A 30 43.61 -3.51 -22.83
CA VAL A 30 44.89 -3.13 -22.25
C VAL A 30 45.32 -4.20 -21.24
N SER A 31 46.64 -4.50 -21.11
CA SER A 31 47.10 -5.40 -20.06
C SER A 31 46.83 -4.79 -18.66
N LEU A 32 46.55 -5.63 -17.68
CA LEU A 32 46.30 -5.13 -16.32
C LEU A 32 47.57 -4.51 -15.74
N SER A 33 48.75 -5.04 -16.05
CA SER A 33 50.04 -4.49 -15.63
C SER A 33 50.24 -3.07 -16.17
N ASP A 34 49.95 -2.86 -17.48
CA ASP A 34 50.06 -1.54 -18.10
C ASP A 34 49.07 -0.55 -17.50
N ALA A 35 47.85 -1.00 -17.28
CA ALA A 35 46.80 -0.15 -16.70
C ALA A 35 47.08 0.24 -15.24
N LEU A 36 47.63 -0.67 -14.46
CA LEU A 36 48.11 -0.39 -13.09
C LEU A 36 49.31 0.56 -13.08
N SER A 37 50.23 0.41 -14.03
CA SER A 37 51.39 1.32 -14.21
C SER A 37 50.88 2.75 -14.53
N GLN A 38 49.93 2.88 -15.46
CA GLN A 38 49.34 4.18 -15.80
C GLN A 38 48.61 4.83 -14.59
N LEU A 39 47.94 4.03 -13.76
CA LEU A 39 47.31 4.53 -12.55
C LEU A 39 48.33 4.91 -11.45
N ALA A 40 49.46 4.22 -11.38
CA ALA A 40 50.54 4.51 -10.43
C ALA A 40 51.20 5.89 -10.70
N GLU A 41 51.25 6.32 -11.97
CA GLU A 41 51.77 7.63 -12.37
C GLU A 41 50.84 8.82 -11.97
N GLN A 42 49.57 8.55 -11.66
CA GLN A 42 48.56 9.58 -11.33
C GLN A 42 48.57 9.99 -9.86
N GLN A 43 49.62 10.25 -9.21
CA GLN A 43 49.77 10.79 -7.83
C GLN A 43 48.53 10.74 -6.92
N THR A 44 47.92 9.55 -6.78
CA THR A 44 46.66 9.36 -6.11
C THR A 44 46.72 9.25 -4.57
N GLY A 45 47.92 9.46 -4.03
CA GLY A 45 48.19 9.29 -2.60
C GLY A 45 48.26 7.82 -2.15
N TYR A 46 48.35 6.88 -3.10
CA TYR A 46 48.56 5.46 -2.87
C TYR A 46 49.79 4.98 -3.69
N THR A 47 50.54 4.04 -3.11
CA THR A 47 51.55 3.29 -3.83
C THR A 47 50.95 1.96 -4.28
N ILE A 48 50.91 1.67 -5.57
CA ILE A 48 50.40 0.41 -6.12
C ILE A 48 51.57 -0.58 -6.21
N MET A 49 51.44 -1.72 -5.57
CA MET A 49 52.42 -2.80 -5.50
C MET A 49 51.92 -4.04 -6.23
N PHE A 50 52.57 -4.43 -7.30
CA PHE A 50 52.21 -5.60 -8.10
C PHE A 50 53.46 -6.15 -8.82
N LEU A 51 53.41 -7.41 -9.23
CA LEU A 51 54.40 -8.04 -10.08
C LEU A 51 53.96 -7.98 -11.53
N TYR A 52 54.68 -7.25 -12.37
CA TYR A 52 54.30 -6.97 -13.76
C TYR A 52 54.02 -8.27 -14.55
N ASN A 53 54.92 -9.25 -14.50
CA ASN A 53 54.86 -10.51 -15.24
C ASN A 53 53.71 -11.43 -14.75
N GLU A 54 53.24 -11.26 -13.51
CA GLU A 54 52.09 -12.01 -13.02
C GLU A 54 50.76 -11.51 -13.60
N LEU A 55 50.65 -10.24 -13.99
CA LEU A 55 49.45 -9.60 -14.36
C LEU A 55 49.37 -9.18 -15.83
N GLU A 56 50.47 -9.30 -16.62
CA GLU A 56 50.53 -8.85 -18.00
C GLU A 56 49.55 -9.54 -18.96
N ASP A 57 49.26 -10.82 -18.72
CA ASP A 57 48.36 -11.60 -19.55
C ASP A 57 46.86 -11.27 -19.31
N PHE A 58 46.51 -10.63 -18.18
CA PHE A 58 45.15 -10.27 -17.85
C PHE A 58 44.76 -9.00 -18.58
N ARG A 59 43.89 -9.10 -19.57
CA ARG A 59 43.44 -7.99 -20.39
C ARG A 59 42.15 -7.39 -19.88
N ILE A 60 42.09 -6.06 -19.79
CA ILE A 60 40.94 -5.33 -19.29
C ILE A 60 40.32 -4.49 -20.38
N THR A 61 38.95 -4.49 -20.37
CA THR A 61 38.13 -3.57 -21.16
C THR A 61 37.07 -3.05 -20.20
N THR A 62 37.19 -1.81 -19.75
CA THR A 62 36.26 -1.20 -18.80
C THR A 62 36.36 0.32 -18.82
N THR A 63 35.28 1.01 -18.47
CA THR A 63 35.26 2.46 -18.27
C THR A 63 35.01 2.77 -16.80
N ILE A 64 36.00 3.39 -16.18
CA ILE A 64 35.96 3.86 -14.80
C ILE A 64 35.44 5.29 -14.81
N ASN A 65 34.44 5.58 -13.98
CA ASN A 65 33.86 6.92 -13.86
C ASN A 65 33.83 7.35 -12.38
N ARG A 66 34.62 8.38 -12.06
CA ARG A 66 34.72 9.08 -10.75
C ARG A 66 34.83 8.13 -9.56
N LYS A 67 35.70 7.09 -9.63
CA LYS A 67 35.92 6.14 -8.54
C LYS A 67 37.15 6.46 -7.71
N THR A 68 37.19 5.97 -6.48
CA THR A 68 38.44 5.97 -5.68
C THR A 68 39.41 4.98 -6.31
N LEU A 69 40.74 5.15 -6.07
CA LEU A 69 41.73 4.27 -6.65
C LEU A 69 41.53 2.79 -6.28
N PRO A 70 41.22 2.41 -5.01
CA PRO A 70 40.93 1.02 -4.68
C PRO A 70 39.72 0.46 -5.42
N ASP A 71 38.69 1.24 -5.57
CA ASP A 71 37.47 0.81 -6.26
C ASP A 71 37.64 0.77 -7.79
N ALA A 72 38.47 1.66 -8.33
CA ALA A 72 38.89 1.61 -9.72
C ALA A 72 39.61 0.33 -10.05
N ILE A 73 40.61 -0.04 -9.21
CA ILE A 73 41.39 -1.29 -9.37
C ILE A 73 40.47 -2.51 -9.21
N ARG A 74 39.57 -2.53 -8.21
CA ARG A 74 38.59 -3.60 -8.07
C ARG A 74 37.66 -3.75 -9.27
N GLN A 75 37.27 -2.68 -9.89
CA GLN A 75 36.50 -2.73 -11.14
C GLN A 75 37.34 -3.28 -12.30
N MET A 76 38.62 -2.89 -12.41
CA MET A 76 39.52 -3.37 -13.46
C MET A 76 39.78 -4.87 -13.39
N ILE A 77 40.00 -5.44 -12.20
CA ILE A 77 40.25 -6.87 -12.05
C ILE A 77 39.00 -7.71 -12.31
N GLY A 78 37.79 -7.14 -12.15
CA GLY A 78 36.54 -7.85 -12.44
C GLY A 78 36.44 -9.20 -11.74
N PHE A 79 36.33 -10.28 -12.52
CA PHE A 79 36.27 -11.67 -12.05
C PHE A 79 37.57 -12.45 -12.19
N TYR A 80 38.67 -11.79 -12.50
CA TYR A 80 39.95 -12.45 -12.55
C TYR A 80 40.39 -12.96 -11.14
N PRO A 81 41.15 -14.02 -11.06
CA PRO A 81 41.65 -14.58 -9.78
C PRO A 81 42.73 -13.67 -9.18
N ILE A 82 42.42 -12.43 -8.93
CA ILE A 82 43.31 -11.38 -8.46
C ILE A 82 42.74 -10.80 -7.17
N ARG A 83 43.60 -10.70 -6.16
CA ARG A 83 43.28 -10.11 -4.86
C ARG A 83 43.83 -8.68 -4.81
N VAL A 84 43.00 -7.77 -4.27
CA VAL A 84 43.40 -6.40 -3.96
C VAL A 84 43.29 -6.17 -2.47
N THR A 85 44.41 -5.90 -1.83
CA THR A 85 44.48 -5.55 -0.40
C THR A 85 45.04 -4.15 -0.24
N THR A 86 44.50 -3.44 0.77
CA THR A 86 44.97 -2.08 1.10
C THR A 86 45.58 -2.09 2.48
N SER A 87 46.77 -1.48 2.64
CA SER A 87 47.43 -1.26 3.91
C SER A 87 47.76 0.20 4.11
N LYS A 88 47.87 0.63 5.35
CA LYS A 88 48.33 1.95 5.75
C LYS A 88 49.40 1.75 6.80
N ASP A 89 50.65 2.12 6.48
CA ASP A 89 51.79 2.09 7.37
C ASP A 89 52.47 3.48 7.45
N GLU A 90 53.60 3.59 8.14
CA GLU A 90 54.38 4.84 8.25
C GLU A 90 54.85 5.38 6.90
N GLY A 91 54.93 4.53 5.86
CA GLY A 91 55.25 4.90 4.49
C GLY A 91 54.08 5.30 3.60
N GLY A 92 52.89 5.44 4.14
CA GLY A 92 51.69 5.88 3.41
C GLY A 92 50.67 4.78 3.12
N LYS A 93 49.74 5.04 2.21
CA LYS A 93 48.70 4.07 1.80
C LYS A 93 49.22 3.21 0.65
N LYS A 94 49.21 1.88 0.80
CA LYS A 94 49.64 0.89 -0.20
C LYS A 94 48.50 0.05 -0.67
N ILE A 95 48.47 -0.30 -1.96
CA ILE A 95 47.56 -1.24 -2.57
C ILE A 95 48.36 -2.38 -3.16
N PHE A 96 48.10 -3.60 -2.71
CA PHE A 96 48.73 -4.81 -3.24
C PHE A 96 47.76 -5.47 -4.21
N VAL A 97 48.23 -5.77 -5.42
CA VAL A 97 47.46 -6.46 -6.47
C VAL A 97 48.22 -7.72 -6.83
N GLU A 98 47.72 -8.89 -6.47
CA GLU A 98 48.38 -10.17 -6.63
C GLU A 98 47.47 -11.23 -7.24
N CYS A 99 47.99 -12.12 -8.07
CA CYS A 99 47.27 -13.28 -8.55
C CYS A 99 47.16 -14.33 -7.45
N VAL A 100 45.95 -14.79 -7.12
CA VAL A 100 45.69 -15.79 -6.07
C VAL A 100 45.82 -17.24 -6.58
N GLN A 101 45.69 -17.45 -7.88
CA GLN A 101 45.94 -18.75 -8.52
C GLN A 101 47.36 -18.72 -9.09
N LYS A 102 48.29 -19.37 -8.41
CA LYS A 102 49.71 -19.42 -8.83
C LYS A 102 49.96 -20.67 -9.68
N ALA A 103 50.34 -20.43 -10.92
CA ALA A 103 50.85 -21.44 -11.85
C ALA A 103 51.78 -20.76 -12.87
N ASP A 104 52.86 -21.43 -13.23
CA ASP A 104 53.84 -20.85 -14.19
C ASP A 104 53.30 -20.78 -15.61
N THR A 105 52.25 -21.52 -15.86
CA THR A 105 51.59 -21.58 -17.20
C THR A 105 50.13 -21.23 -17.11
N ARG A 106 49.55 -20.67 -18.20
CA ARG A 106 48.18 -20.18 -18.26
C ARG A 106 47.46 -20.59 -19.54
N TYR A 107 46.19 -20.94 -19.42
CA TYR A 107 45.31 -21.06 -20.58
C TYR A 107 44.67 -19.70 -20.88
N LYS A 108 44.74 -19.25 -22.13
CA LYS A 108 44.19 -17.97 -22.58
C LYS A 108 43.43 -18.12 -23.89
N GLY A 109 42.30 -17.44 -24.00
CA GLY A 109 41.44 -17.50 -25.17
C GLY A 109 40.25 -16.55 -25.07
N THR A 110 39.36 -16.61 -26.07
CA THR A 110 38.16 -15.77 -26.13
C THR A 110 36.93 -16.64 -26.34
N VAL A 111 35.87 -16.40 -25.56
CA VAL A 111 34.55 -17.05 -25.76
C VAL A 111 33.73 -16.19 -26.68
N VAL A 112 33.18 -16.76 -27.76
CA VAL A 112 32.39 -16.06 -28.75
C VAL A 112 31.09 -16.82 -29.08
N ASP A 113 30.11 -16.17 -29.63
CA ASP A 113 28.91 -16.83 -30.20
C ASP A 113 29.19 -17.41 -31.60
N GLU A 114 28.18 -17.99 -32.22
CA GLU A 114 28.33 -18.59 -33.59
C GLU A 114 28.66 -17.54 -34.66
N GLN A 115 28.30 -16.27 -34.45
CA GLN A 115 28.60 -15.13 -35.33
C GLN A 115 29.95 -14.50 -35.03
N GLY A 116 30.69 -14.98 -34.03
CA GLY A 116 32.01 -14.44 -33.64
C GLY A 116 31.94 -13.25 -32.69
N LYS A 117 30.76 -12.91 -32.15
CA LYS A 117 30.61 -11.83 -31.18
C LYS A 117 31.09 -12.32 -29.81
N PRO A 118 31.92 -11.52 -29.11
CA PRO A 118 32.40 -11.89 -27.78
C PRO A 118 31.29 -12.10 -26.76
N ILE A 119 31.43 -13.17 -25.95
CA ILE A 119 30.55 -13.46 -24.81
C ILE A 119 31.31 -13.15 -23.52
N GLY A 120 30.96 -12.03 -22.91
CA GLY A 120 31.49 -11.64 -21.61
C GLY A 120 30.85 -12.42 -20.46
N TYR A 121 31.63 -12.65 -19.40
CA TYR A 121 31.20 -13.31 -18.16
C TYR A 121 30.78 -14.78 -18.31
N ALA A 122 31.28 -15.46 -19.36
CA ALA A 122 31.13 -16.91 -19.48
C ALA A 122 31.99 -17.62 -18.42
N ASN A 123 31.42 -18.65 -17.79
CA ASN A 123 32.18 -19.49 -16.83
C ASN A 123 33.00 -20.52 -17.57
N ILE A 124 34.29 -20.61 -17.24
CA ILE A 124 35.24 -21.59 -17.78
C ILE A 124 35.78 -22.43 -16.62
N ALA A 125 35.52 -23.72 -16.62
CA ALA A 125 36.09 -24.67 -15.67
C ALA A 125 37.06 -25.61 -16.40
N LEU A 126 38.30 -25.68 -15.97
CA LEU A 126 39.30 -26.60 -16.47
C LEU A 126 39.24 -27.88 -15.63
N LEU A 127 38.90 -28.96 -16.27
CA LEU A 127 38.69 -30.29 -15.65
C LEU A 127 39.79 -31.25 -16.07
N SER A 128 40.06 -32.21 -15.25
CA SER A 128 40.92 -33.37 -15.57
C SER A 128 40.24 -34.21 -16.67
N PRO A 129 40.96 -34.55 -17.75
CA PRO A 129 40.41 -35.39 -18.81
C PRO A 129 40.09 -36.82 -18.38
N GLN A 130 40.63 -37.29 -17.25
CA GLN A 130 40.50 -38.65 -16.77
C GLN A 130 39.26 -38.88 -15.93
N ASP A 131 38.96 -37.96 -15.00
CA ASP A 131 37.89 -38.11 -14.01
C ASP A 131 36.94 -36.89 -13.91
N SER A 132 37.14 -35.88 -14.77
CA SER A 132 36.34 -34.61 -14.79
C SER A 132 36.38 -33.84 -13.47
N THR A 133 37.41 -34.06 -12.62
CA THR A 133 37.64 -33.23 -11.41
C THR A 133 38.01 -31.81 -11.80
N LEU A 134 37.56 -30.83 -11.02
CA LEU A 134 37.90 -29.42 -11.24
C LEU A 134 39.36 -29.15 -10.86
N ILE A 135 40.18 -28.66 -11.81
CA ILE A 135 41.60 -28.31 -11.60
C ILE A 135 41.73 -26.80 -11.37
N ALA A 136 41.15 -26.00 -12.23
CA ALA A 136 41.18 -24.55 -12.17
C ALA A 136 39.94 -23.97 -12.85
N GLY A 137 39.63 -22.66 -12.65
CA GLY A 137 38.50 -22.04 -13.28
C GLY A 137 38.61 -20.52 -13.27
N GLY A 138 37.80 -19.90 -14.11
CA GLY A 138 37.70 -18.46 -14.25
C GLY A 138 36.50 -18.04 -15.04
N VAL A 139 36.38 -16.73 -15.29
CA VAL A 139 35.31 -16.11 -16.00
C VAL A 139 35.89 -15.22 -17.10
N SER A 140 35.26 -15.20 -18.28
CA SER A 140 35.68 -14.26 -19.32
C SER A 140 35.34 -12.80 -18.96
N ASN A 141 36.21 -11.87 -19.38
CA ASN A 141 35.94 -10.42 -19.24
C ASN A 141 34.85 -9.91 -20.19
N GLU A 142 34.56 -8.62 -20.20
CA GLU A 142 33.56 -7.98 -21.07
C GLU A 142 33.79 -8.21 -22.57
N SER A 143 35.04 -8.36 -22.99
CA SER A 143 35.40 -8.70 -24.37
C SER A 143 35.49 -10.22 -24.64
N GLY A 144 34.93 -11.05 -23.75
CA GLY A 144 34.94 -12.51 -23.89
C GLY A 144 36.29 -13.17 -23.61
N TYR A 145 37.36 -12.41 -23.32
CA TYR A 145 38.73 -12.93 -23.09
C TYR A 145 38.84 -13.52 -21.68
N PHE A 146 39.56 -14.65 -21.59
CA PHE A 146 39.86 -15.30 -20.32
C PHE A 146 41.33 -15.69 -20.19
N VAL A 147 41.80 -15.68 -18.96
CA VAL A 147 43.12 -16.20 -18.54
C VAL A 147 42.94 -17.05 -17.29
N ILE A 148 43.40 -18.30 -17.34
CA ILE A 148 43.27 -19.23 -16.22
C ILE A 148 44.64 -19.86 -15.95
N PRO A 149 45.29 -19.58 -14.82
CA PRO A 149 46.51 -20.24 -14.38
C PRO A 149 46.27 -21.73 -14.17
N CYS A 150 47.08 -22.57 -14.82
CA CYS A 150 46.94 -24.03 -14.70
C CYS A 150 48.18 -24.69 -15.30
N GLU A 151 48.84 -25.60 -14.58
CA GLU A 151 50.03 -26.33 -15.07
C GLU A 151 49.68 -27.57 -15.89
N GLN A 152 48.55 -28.21 -15.56
CA GLN A 152 48.16 -29.46 -16.19
C GLN A 152 47.81 -29.25 -17.69
N LYS A 153 48.25 -30.21 -18.51
CA LYS A 153 48.04 -30.28 -19.95
C LYS A 153 48.03 -31.75 -20.40
N PRO A 154 47.01 -32.22 -21.12
CA PRO A 154 45.82 -31.53 -21.61
C PRO A 154 44.79 -31.32 -20.47
N VAL A 155 43.81 -30.44 -20.70
CA VAL A 155 42.66 -30.28 -19.81
C VAL A 155 41.36 -30.34 -20.64
N LEU A 156 40.24 -30.68 -19.99
CA LEU A 156 38.89 -30.58 -20.55
C LEU A 156 38.25 -29.28 -20.05
N ALA A 157 38.06 -28.32 -20.91
CA ALA A 157 37.37 -27.08 -20.57
C ALA A 157 35.86 -27.23 -20.70
N ARG A 158 35.13 -26.94 -19.63
CA ARG A 158 33.68 -26.79 -19.61
C ARG A 158 33.33 -25.31 -19.63
N ILE A 159 32.74 -24.84 -20.71
CA ILE A 159 32.37 -23.45 -20.88
C ILE A 159 30.84 -23.34 -20.85
N SER A 160 30.31 -22.47 -19.97
CA SER A 160 28.86 -22.27 -19.80
C SER A 160 28.52 -20.79 -19.68
N TYR A 161 27.39 -20.40 -20.28
CA TYR A 161 26.82 -19.07 -20.16
C TYR A 161 25.29 -19.16 -20.30
N ILE A 162 24.56 -18.29 -19.59
CA ILE A 162 23.08 -18.29 -19.61
C ILE A 162 22.57 -18.03 -21.02
N GLY A 163 21.71 -18.92 -21.53
CA GLY A 163 21.15 -18.83 -22.89
C GLY A 163 22.02 -19.53 -23.96
N TYR A 164 23.11 -20.17 -23.59
CA TYR A 164 23.98 -20.93 -24.49
C TYR A 164 24.14 -22.37 -24.01
N LYS A 165 24.26 -23.29 -24.95
CA LYS A 165 24.55 -24.69 -24.68
C LYS A 165 25.94 -24.82 -24.08
N THR A 166 26.05 -25.52 -22.95
CA THR A 166 27.34 -25.82 -22.32
C THR A 166 28.23 -26.57 -23.29
N ASN A 167 29.45 -26.06 -23.52
CA ASN A 167 30.40 -26.65 -24.44
C ASN A 167 31.57 -27.29 -23.66
N TYR A 168 31.97 -28.47 -24.05
CA TYR A 168 33.11 -29.19 -23.54
C TYR A 168 34.18 -29.29 -24.62
N VAL A 169 35.34 -28.70 -24.36
CA VAL A 169 36.44 -28.63 -25.34
C VAL A 169 37.71 -29.16 -24.70
N ARG A 170 38.33 -30.12 -25.31
CA ARG A 170 39.69 -30.58 -24.93
C ARG A 170 40.71 -29.53 -25.35
N LEU A 171 41.49 -29.06 -24.45
CA LEU A 171 42.53 -28.06 -24.69
C LEU A 171 43.93 -28.71 -24.63
N ASP A 172 44.51 -28.83 -25.78
CA ASP A 172 45.87 -29.36 -25.97
C ASP A 172 46.88 -28.23 -26.16
N SER A 173 46.46 -26.94 -26.26
CA SER A 173 47.31 -25.76 -26.37
C SER A 173 46.98 -24.75 -25.29
N ARG A 174 47.99 -24.02 -24.82
CA ARG A 174 47.83 -22.92 -23.85
C ARG A 174 47.16 -21.69 -24.45
N ASN A 175 47.42 -21.40 -25.71
CA ASN A 175 46.67 -20.38 -26.46
C ASN A 175 45.51 -21.07 -27.19
N VAL A 176 44.32 -20.87 -26.67
CA VAL A 176 43.14 -21.64 -27.08
C VAL A 176 42.43 -21.01 -28.30
N GLY A 177 42.67 -19.71 -28.58
CA GLY A 177 41.98 -18.98 -29.61
C GLY A 177 40.51 -18.69 -29.25
N HIS A 178 39.62 -18.88 -30.24
CA HIS A 178 38.16 -18.64 -30.03
C HIS A 178 37.39 -19.93 -29.71
N ILE A 179 36.67 -19.91 -28.60
CA ILE A 179 35.75 -21.01 -28.27
C ILE A 179 34.34 -20.54 -28.57
N LYS A 180 33.64 -21.22 -29.51
CA LYS A 180 32.30 -20.90 -29.90
C LYS A 180 31.27 -21.55 -28.98
N LEU A 181 30.30 -20.78 -28.50
CA LEU A 181 29.09 -21.28 -27.85
C LEU A 181 27.89 -21.16 -28.79
N LYS A 182 27.08 -22.20 -28.81
CA LYS A 182 25.82 -22.23 -29.58
C LYS A 182 24.69 -21.69 -28.70
N LEU A 183 23.84 -20.81 -29.25
CA LEU A 183 22.61 -20.43 -28.60
C LEU A 183 21.77 -21.66 -28.32
N GLU A 184 21.38 -21.84 -27.09
CA GLU A 184 20.39 -22.79 -26.71
C GLU A 184 19.03 -22.08 -26.67
N THR A 185 18.18 -22.29 -27.64
CA THR A 185 16.76 -22.01 -27.50
C THR A 185 16.24 -22.95 -26.42
N ILE A 186 16.34 -22.53 -25.19
CA ILE A 186 15.60 -23.19 -24.12
C ILE A 186 14.15 -22.86 -24.37
N LEU A 187 13.47 -23.70 -25.14
CA LEU A 187 12.07 -23.96 -24.89
C LEU A 187 12.07 -24.42 -23.42
N LEU A 188 11.64 -23.54 -22.51
CA LEU A 188 11.32 -23.87 -21.15
C LEU A 188 10.14 -24.89 -21.19
N ASN A 189 10.44 -26.12 -21.57
CA ASN A 189 9.65 -27.23 -21.15
C ASN A 189 9.67 -27.17 -19.63
N GLY A 190 8.52 -26.74 -19.08
CA GLY A 190 8.35 -26.36 -17.71
C GLY A 190 9.25 -27.16 -16.75
N VAL A 191 10.27 -26.49 -16.24
CA VAL A 191 10.81 -26.87 -14.95
C VAL A 191 9.62 -26.71 -14.02
N LYS A 192 9.00 -27.85 -13.67
CA LYS A 192 8.00 -27.95 -12.64
C LYS A 192 8.75 -27.63 -11.34
N VAL A 193 8.93 -26.33 -11.07
CA VAL A 193 9.39 -25.85 -9.76
C VAL A 193 8.24 -26.21 -8.84
N THR A 194 8.34 -27.34 -8.19
CA THR A 194 7.47 -27.78 -7.09
C THR A 194 7.80 -27.01 -5.80
N GLY A 195 8.37 -25.82 -5.90
CA GLY A 195 8.46 -24.87 -4.81
C GLY A 195 7.11 -24.18 -4.65
N GLU A 196 6.49 -24.29 -3.47
CA GLU A 196 5.37 -23.43 -3.11
C GLU A 196 5.84 -21.98 -3.29
N ARG A 197 5.14 -21.20 -4.13
CA ARG A 197 5.43 -19.76 -4.27
C ARG A 197 5.12 -19.10 -2.95
N ILE A 198 6.15 -18.59 -2.30
CA ILE A 198 6.02 -17.92 -1.01
C ILE A 198 5.40 -16.54 -1.27
N LEU A 199 4.09 -16.41 -1.04
CA LEU A 199 3.36 -15.16 -1.24
C LEU A 199 3.59 -14.16 -0.10
N SER A 200 3.87 -14.65 1.11
CA SER A 200 4.09 -13.85 2.32
C SER A 200 5.36 -14.23 3.04
N GLY A 201 5.96 -13.27 3.68
CA GLY A 201 7.12 -13.42 4.57
C GLY A 201 6.98 -12.53 5.79
N THR A 202 8.02 -12.47 6.60
CA THR A 202 8.10 -11.56 7.74
C THR A 202 9.30 -10.65 7.56
N GLU A 203 9.08 -9.33 7.65
CA GLU A 203 10.15 -8.33 7.61
C GLU A 203 9.91 -7.35 8.77
N ASN A 204 10.94 -7.02 9.53
CA ASN A 204 10.88 -6.04 10.64
C ASN A 204 9.70 -6.26 11.62
N GLY A 205 9.35 -7.50 11.90
CA GLY A 205 8.24 -7.81 12.82
C GLY A 205 6.83 -7.65 12.20
N HIS A 206 6.70 -7.52 10.89
CA HIS A 206 5.42 -7.40 10.19
C HIS A 206 5.23 -8.52 9.17
N LEU A 207 3.97 -8.86 8.91
CA LEU A 207 3.60 -9.79 7.83
C LEU A 207 3.64 -9.05 6.50
N VAL A 208 4.52 -9.47 5.60
CA VAL A 208 4.76 -8.81 4.32
C VAL A 208 4.35 -9.71 3.16
N TYR A 209 3.52 -9.18 2.28
CA TYR A 209 3.13 -9.83 1.03
C TYR A 209 3.93 -9.28 -0.14
N ASN A 210 4.52 -10.18 -0.94
CA ASN A 210 5.15 -9.83 -2.22
C ASN A 210 4.05 -9.60 -3.27
N MET A 211 3.74 -8.34 -3.56
CA MET A 211 2.63 -8.00 -4.45
C MET A 211 2.82 -8.47 -5.89
N PRO A 212 4.00 -8.37 -6.52
CA PRO A 212 4.25 -8.99 -7.84
C PRO A 212 3.96 -10.49 -7.89
N MET A 213 4.30 -11.24 -6.84
CA MET A 213 4.01 -12.68 -6.77
C MET A 213 2.51 -12.95 -6.51
N LEU A 214 1.90 -12.16 -5.64
CA LEU A 214 0.47 -12.25 -5.35
C LEU A 214 -0.36 -12.02 -6.62
N LEU A 215 -0.02 -11.00 -7.41
CA LEU A 215 -0.70 -10.65 -8.65
C LEU A 215 -0.57 -11.72 -9.76
N GLN A 216 0.44 -12.58 -9.70
CA GLN A 216 0.53 -13.74 -10.62
C GLN A 216 -0.49 -14.83 -10.29
N VAL A 217 -0.88 -14.94 -9.02
CA VAL A 217 -1.86 -15.92 -8.52
C VAL A 217 -3.26 -15.34 -8.54
N TYR A 218 -3.40 -14.12 -8.05
CA TYR A 218 -4.63 -13.35 -7.89
C TYR A 218 -4.53 -12.02 -8.64
N PRO A 219 -4.82 -11.97 -9.94
CA PRO A 219 -4.65 -10.76 -10.73
C PRO A 219 -5.58 -9.63 -10.31
N ALA A 220 -5.02 -8.42 -10.31
CA ALA A 220 -5.74 -7.18 -10.09
C ALA A 220 -5.24 -6.10 -11.05
N ASP A 221 -6.06 -5.09 -11.32
CA ASP A 221 -5.71 -3.98 -12.23
C ASP A 221 -5.24 -2.75 -11.49
N ASN A 222 -5.77 -2.54 -10.29
CA ASN A 222 -5.44 -1.42 -9.43
C ASN A 222 -4.99 -1.90 -8.05
N ALA A 223 -4.40 -0.98 -7.28
CA ALA A 223 -3.86 -1.29 -5.98
C ALA A 223 -4.94 -1.68 -4.95
N TYR A 224 -6.14 -1.10 -5.03
CA TYR A 224 -7.24 -1.41 -4.13
C TYR A 224 -7.70 -2.87 -4.29
N ASP A 225 -7.98 -3.29 -5.52
CA ASP A 225 -8.37 -4.69 -5.80
C ASP A 225 -7.23 -5.66 -5.47
N ALA A 226 -5.96 -5.23 -5.63
CA ALA A 226 -4.81 -6.04 -5.24
C ALA A 226 -4.74 -6.29 -3.72
N LEU A 227 -5.16 -5.33 -2.89
CA LEU A 227 -5.22 -5.49 -1.44
C LEU A 227 -6.30 -6.48 -1.01
N THR A 228 -7.46 -6.46 -1.65
CA THR A 228 -8.54 -7.43 -1.34
C THR A 228 -8.18 -8.87 -1.73
N ASN A 229 -7.13 -9.06 -2.52
CA ASN A 229 -6.57 -10.37 -2.84
C ASN A 229 -5.62 -10.91 -1.74
N ILE A 230 -5.24 -10.09 -0.76
CA ILE A 230 -4.41 -10.52 0.36
C ILE A 230 -5.26 -11.41 1.29
N PRO A 231 -4.79 -12.62 1.63
CA PRO A 231 -5.51 -13.51 2.53
C PRO A 231 -5.83 -12.85 3.87
N GLY A 232 -7.10 -12.89 4.28
CA GLY A 232 -7.59 -12.24 5.50
C GLY A 232 -8.05 -10.79 5.30
N VAL A 233 -7.75 -10.17 4.16
CA VAL A 233 -8.30 -8.86 3.77
C VAL A 233 -9.66 -9.05 3.10
N SER A 234 -10.61 -8.21 3.46
CA SER A 234 -11.94 -8.16 2.84
C SER A 234 -12.42 -6.72 2.74
N GLU A 235 -13.47 -6.52 1.97
CA GLU A 235 -14.18 -5.24 1.87
C GLU A 235 -15.56 -5.36 2.53
N MET A 236 -15.80 -4.52 3.52
CA MET A 236 -17.10 -4.39 4.19
C MET A 236 -17.58 -2.95 4.09
N ASN A 237 -18.73 -2.74 3.44
CA ASN A 237 -19.34 -1.41 3.29
C ASN A 237 -18.40 -0.33 2.71
N GLY A 238 -17.56 -0.72 1.75
CA GLY A 238 -16.59 0.18 1.11
C GLY A 238 -15.26 0.36 1.84
N ASN A 239 -15.11 -0.20 3.05
CA ASN A 239 -13.89 -0.15 3.83
C ASN A 239 -13.11 -1.46 3.73
N ILE A 240 -11.79 -1.35 3.66
CA ILE A 240 -10.89 -2.49 3.77
C ILE A 240 -10.83 -2.93 5.23
N THR A 241 -10.98 -4.24 5.44
CA THR A 241 -10.84 -4.87 6.75
C THR A 241 -9.80 -5.99 6.68
N PHE A 242 -9.13 -6.26 7.79
CA PHE A 242 -8.29 -7.44 7.98
C PHE A 242 -8.75 -8.18 9.23
N SER A 243 -9.00 -9.48 9.09
CA SER A 243 -9.56 -10.28 10.19
C SER A 243 -10.87 -9.71 10.79
N GLY A 244 -11.69 -9.05 9.95
CA GLY A 244 -12.95 -8.44 10.38
C GLY A 244 -12.80 -7.09 11.09
N GLN A 245 -11.59 -6.60 11.31
CA GLN A 245 -11.30 -5.29 11.90
C GLN A 245 -11.01 -4.26 10.80
N ALA A 246 -11.42 -3.02 10.99
CA ALA A 246 -11.09 -1.93 10.09
C ALA A 246 -9.57 -1.69 10.05
N VAL A 247 -9.04 -1.33 8.90
CA VAL A 247 -7.61 -1.03 8.75
C VAL A 247 -7.38 0.36 8.20
N THR A 248 -6.37 1.03 8.74
CA THR A 248 -5.87 2.29 8.17
C THR A 248 -4.91 1.98 7.03
N LEU A 249 -5.14 2.59 5.87
CA LEU A 249 -4.28 2.43 4.70
C LEU A 249 -3.18 3.48 4.69
N ILE A 250 -1.94 3.04 4.54
CA ILE A 250 -0.74 3.89 4.47
C ILE A 250 -0.07 3.65 3.13
N ILE A 251 0.50 4.69 2.53
CA ILE A 251 1.25 4.57 1.27
C ILE A 251 2.69 5.00 1.49
N ASN A 252 3.63 4.08 1.25
CA ASN A 252 5.08 4.27 1.41
C ASN A 252 5.47 4.80 2.81
N GLY A 253 4.76 4.33 3.85
CA GLY A 253 5.04 4.70 5.23
C GLY A 253 4.70 6.14 5.61
N LYS A 254 4.00 6.88 4.76
CA LYS A 254 3.71 8.31 4.96
C LYS A 254 2.30 8.52 5.46
N PRO A 255 2.10 9.29 6.56
CA PRO A 255 0.78 9.73 6.96
C PRO A 255 0.20 10.71 5.94
N THR A 256 -1.11 10.76 5.85
CA THR A 256 -1.83 11.69 4.96
C THR A 256 -2.95 12.39 5.71
N THR A 257 -3.36 13.55 5.23
CA THR A 257 -4.54 14.27 5.71
C THR A 257 -5.81 13.88 4.97
N LEU A 258 -5.69 13.00 3.96
CA LEU A 258 -6.83 12.44 3.25
C LEU A 258 -7.59 11.46 4.15
N SER A 259 -8.91 11.44 4.03
CA SER A 259 -9.76 10.45 4.68
C SER A 259 -9.56 9.05 4.08
N SER A 260 -9.94 8.00 4.81
CA SER A 260 -9.74 6.61 4.38
C SER A 260 -10.42 6.29 3.04
N ASP A 261 -11.61 6.86 2.78
CA ASP A 261 -12.32 6.73 1.52
C ASP A 261 -11.55 7.39 0.36
N LYS A 262 -10.93 8.56 0.59
CA LYS A 262 -10.10 9.23 -0.43
C LYS A 262 -8.78 8.49 -0.68
N VAL A 263 -8.20 7.86 0.33
CA VAL A 263 -7.06 6.95 0.14
C VAL A 263 -7.49 5.73 -0.69
N ALA A 264 -8.65 5.14 -0.41
CA ALA A 264 -9.19 4.03 -1.19
C ALA A 264 -9.44 4.42 -2.66
N GLU A 265 -10.03 5.59 -2.93
CA GLU A 265 -10.19 6.14 -4.29
C GLU A 265 -8.84 6.28 -5.00
N ARG A 266 -7.85 6.86 -4.33
CA ARG A 266 -6.47 6.95 -4.86
C ARG A 266 -5.89 5.58 -5.22
N LEU A 267 -6.12 4.56 -4.40
CA LEU A 267 -5.64 3.19 -4.67
C LEU A 267 -6.36 2.55 -5.87
N LYS A 268 -7.63 2.87 -6.10
CA LYS A 268 -8.37 2.42 -7.29
C LYS A 268 -7.80 3.00 -8.59
N GLN A 269 -7.15 4.16 -8.53
CA GLN A 269 -6.48 4.79 -9.68
C GLN A 269 -5.05 4.28 -9.87
N MET A 270 -4.40 3.77 -8.82
CA MET A 270 -3.02 3.31 -8.87
C MET A 270 -2.94 1.94 -9.54
N PRO A 271 -2.16 1.78 -10.65
CA PRO A 271 -1.95 0.47 -11.26
C PRO A 271 -1.39 -0.56 -10.28
N ALA A 272 -1.96 -1.76 -10.22
CA ALA A 272 -1.46 -2.83 -9.34
C ALA A 272 0.01 -3.18 -9.64
N ALA A 273 0.45 -3.00 -10.88
CA ALA A 273 1.84 -3.24 -11.31
C ALA A 273 2.87 -2.32 -10.63
N MET A 274 2.44 -1.21 -10.02
CA MET A 274 3.30 -0.31 -9.23
C MET A 274 3.65 -0.89 -7.85
N LEU A 275 2.88 -1.85 -7.37
CA LEU A 275 3.05 -2.40 -6.03
C LEU A 275 4.29 -3.27 -5.93
N ALA A 276 5.09 -3.05 -4.91
CA ALA A 276 6.21 -3.90 -4.52
C ALA A 276 5.80 -4.85 -3.38
N LYS A 277 5.30 -4.29 -2.29
CA LYS A 277 4.97 -5.02 -1.07
C LYS A 277 3.71 -4.44 -0.42
N ALA A 278 3.02 -5.24 0.38
CA ALA A 278 2.03 -4.80 1.34
C ALA A 278 2.40 -5.36 2.72
N GLU A 279 2.56 -4.48 3.69
CA GLU A 279 2.87 -4.83 5.08
C GLU A 279 1.57 -4.79 5.89
N VAL A 280 1.18 -5.91 6.44
CA VAL A 280 0.03 -6.03 7.34
C VAL A 280 0.53 -5.89 8.77
N MET A 281 0.05 -4.87 9.45
CA MET A 281 0.45 -4.49 10.80
C MET A 281 -0.75 -4.55 11.73
N PRO A 282 -0.90 -5.60 12.54
CA PRO A 282 -1.98 -5.69 13.54
C PRO A 282 -1.92 -4.57 14.59
N SER A 283 -0.73 -4.01 14.84
CA SER A 283 -0.51 -2.76 15.56
C SER A 283 0.51 -1.96 14.77
N ALA A 284 0.10 -0.82 14.23
CA ALA A 284 0.99 0.01 13.42
C ALA A 284 2.02 0.71 14.30
N PRO A 285 3.33 0.63 13.98
CA PRO A 285 4.36 1.38 14.70
C PRO A 285 4.05 2.87 14.79
N ALA A 286 4.30 3.50 15.93
CA ALA A 286 4.00 4.91 16.18
C ALA A 286 4.67 5.87 15.18
N LYS A 287 5.80 5.47 14.58
CA LYS A 287 6.51 6.21 13.53
C LYS A 287 5.69 6.47 12.26
N TYR A 288 4.60 5.75 12.04
CA TYR A 288 3.69 6.00 10.91
C TYR A 288 2.60 7.03 11.23
N HIS A 289 2.54 7.53 12.47
CA HIS A 289 1.52 8.48 12.97
C HIS A 289 0.07 8.02 12.80
N VAL A 290 -0.11 6.72 12.61
CA VAL A 290 -1.40 6.02 12.63
C VAL A 290 -1.40 5.04 13.78
N ARG A 291 -2.57 4.67 14.23
CA ARG A 291 -2.76 3.75 15.35
C ARG A 291 -3.72 2.65 14.91
N GLY A 292 -3.89 1.64 15.76
CA GLY A 292 -4.71 0.50 15.40
C GLY A 292 -4.03 -0.40 14.36
N MET A 293 -4.86 -1.13 13.65
CA MET A 293 -4.43 -1.99 12.56
C MET A 293 -4.21 -1.19 11.28
N ALA A 294 -3.13 -1.47 10.56
CA ALA A 294 -2.82 -0.78 9.30
C ALA A 294 -2.28 -1.73 8.24
N ILE A 295 -2.46 -1.34 6.97
CA ILE A 295 -1.77 -1.94 5.83
C ILE A 295 -0.94 -0.85 5.15
N ASN A 296 0.39 -1.01 5.17
CA ASN A 296 1.30 -0.13 4.47
C ASN A 296 1.55 -0.67 3.06
N ILE A 297 1.16 0.10 2.08
CA ILE A 297 1.28 -0.21 0.66
C ILE A 297 2.58 0.41 0.16
N MET A 298 3.54 -0.42 -0.18
CA MET A 298 4.82 0.02 -0.70
C MET A 298 4.84 -0.09 -2.22
N THR A 299 5.10 1.03 -2.87
CA THR A 299 5.30 1.07 -4.33
C THR A 299 6.73 0.73 -4.69
N LYS A 300 6.94 0.28 -5.92
CA LYS A 300 8.28 0.08 -6.47
C LYS A 300 9.05 1.39 -6.48
N ASP A 301 10.34 1.32 -6.16
CA ASP A 301 11.22 2.46 -6.32
C ASP A 301 11.76 2.48 -7.75
N PHE A 302 11.36 3.49 -8.48
CA PHE A 302 11.76 3.68 -9.88
C PHE A 302 12.94 4.66 -10.02
N THR A 303 13.40 5.31 -8.95
CA THR A 303 14.55 6.21 -9.02
C THR A 303 15.82 5.44 -9.46
N GLY A 304 16.63 6.06 -10.31
CA GLY A 304 17.82 5.42 -10.89
C GLY A 304 17.52 4.51 -12.08
N THR A 305 16.30 4.53 -12.62
CA THR A 305 15.93 3.89 -13.90
C THR A 305 15.68 4.95 -14.97
N ASN A 306 15.74 4.54 -16.24
CA ASN A 306 15.32 5.38 -17.36
C ASN A 306 14.20 4.62 -18.08
N GLN A 307 12.97 4.97 -17.79
CA GLN A 307 11.81 4.31 -18.38
C GLN A 307 10.56 5.17 -18.32
N VAL A 308 9.65 4.91 -19.26
CA VAL A 308 8.27 5.36 -19.20
C VAL A 308 7.39 4.13 -19.03
N SER A 309 6.52 4.16 -18.04
CA SER A 309 5.54 3.10 -17.82
C SER A 309 4.20 3.75 -17.54
N GLY A 310 3.12 3.10 -17.93
CA GLY A 310 1.81 3.67 -17.72
C GLY A 310 0.68 2.68 -17.98
N GLN A 311 -0.51 3.16 -17.73
CA GLN A 311 -1.75 2.44 -17.98
C GLN A 311 -2.81 3.43 -18.42
N MET A 312 -3.62 3.02 -19.39
CA MET A 312 -4.84 3.71 -19.78
C MET A 312 -6.02 2.78 -19.56
N MET A 313 -7.02 3.26 -18.87
CA MET A 313 -8.22 2.52 -18.54
C MET A 313 -9.45 3.19 -19.16
N TRP A 314 -10.34 2.41 -19.73
CA TRP A 314 -11.67 2.81 -20.19
C TRP A 314 -12.68 1.81 -19.68
N GLY A 315 -13.76 2.30 -19.10
CA GLY A 315 -14.79 1.42 -18.60
C GLY A 315 -16.18 1.99 -18.68
N TRP A 316 -17.12 1.07 -18.67
CA TRP A 316 -18.54 1.33 -18.56
C TRP A 316 -19.09 0.48 -17.43
N ARG A 317 -19.86 1.08 -16.54
CA ARG A 317 -20.58 0.43 -15.46
C ARG A 317 -22.06 0.66 -15.65
N GLN A 318 -22.84 -0.39 -15.53
CA GLN A 318 -24.29 -0.40 -15.72
C GLN A 318 -24.96 -0.99 -14.49
N ASN A 319 -25.78 -0.19 -13.81
CA ASN A 319 -26.85 -0.66 -12.94
C ASN A 319 -28.17 -0.34 -13.64
N LYS A 320 -29.10 0.35 -13.01
CA LYS A 320 -30.28 0.87 -13.69
C LYS A 320 -29.91 1.91 -14.75
N TYR A 321 -28.87 2.69 -14.51
CA TYR A 321 -28.32 3.72 -15.39
C TYR A 321 -26.83 3.43 -15.67
N GLY A 322 -26.29 4.07 -16.69
CA GLY A 322 -24.90 3.89 -17.10
C GLY A 322 -23.96 4.94 -16.54
N THR A 323 -22.73 4.54 -16.29
CA THR A 323 -21.61 5.40 -15.88
C THR A 323 -20.38 5.03 -16.68
N GLY A 324 -19.84 5.98 -17.42
CA GLY A 324 -18.57 5.86 -18.14
C GLY A 324 -17.41 6.42 -17.31
N TYR A 325 -16.25 5.79 -17.41
CA TYR A 325 -15.01 6.29 -16.80
C TYR A 325 -13.80 6.00 -17.67
N TRP A 326 -12.81 6.86 -17.59
CA TRP A 326 -11.53 6.66 -18.23
C TRP A 326 -10.42 7.35 -17.44
N GLY A 327 -9.20 6.83 -17.52
CA GLY A 327 -8.09 7.45 -16.81
C GLY A 327 -6.74 6.95 -17.26
N PRO A 328 -5.83 7.87 -17.66
CA PRO A 328 -4.42 7.60 -17.83
C PRO A 328 -3.69 7.66 -16.50
N SER A 329 -2.68 6.80 -16.37
CA SER A 329 -1.66 6.87 -15.33
C SER A 329 -0.30 6.63 -15.98
N VAL A 330 0.65 7.53 -15.75
CA VAL A 330 1.99 7.49 -16.37
C VAL A 330 3.05 7.76 -15.31
N ILE A 331 4.13 7.00 -15.37
CA ILE A 331 5.33 7.21 -14.57
C ILE A 331 6.48 7.46 -15.53
N TYR A 332 7.14 8.58 -15.37
CA TYR A 332 8.36 8.95 -16.07
C TYR A 332 9.54 8.91 -15.10
N ASN A 333 10.55 8.13 -15.45
CA ASN A 333 11.76 7.99 -14.65
C ASN A 333 12.97 8.35 -15.49
N HIS A 334 13.79 9.25 -14.98
CA HIS A 334 15.07 9.60 -15.59
C HIS A 334 16.13 9.84 -14.50
N GLY A 335 17.07 8.92 -14.37
CA GLY A 335 18.12 9.01 -13.37
C GLY A 335 17.54 9.15 -11.94
N LYS A 336 17.82 10.26 -11.30
CA LYS A 336 17.42 10.55 -9.92
C LYS A 336 15.96 11.00 -9.76
N LEU A 337 15.27 11.31 -10.85
CA LEU A 337 13.92 11.85 -10.88
C LEU A 337 12.92 10.76 -11.27
N SER A 338 11.86 10.64 -10.50
CA SER A 338 10.64 9.90 -10.84
C SER A 338 9.44 10.84 -10.74
N VAL A 339 8.61 10.87 -11.77
CA VAL A 339 7.37 11.67 -11.81
C VAL A 339 6.22 10.73 -12.11
N ASP A 340 5.19 10.75 -11.29
CA ASP A 340 3.92 10.06 -11.51
C ASP A 340 2.81 11.07 -11.83
N LEU A 341 2.04 10.76 -12.85
CA LEU A 341 0.87 11.53 -13.29
C LEU A 341 -0.32 10.58 -13.38
N SER A 342 -1.43 10.94 -12.79
CA SER A 342 -2.70 10.23 -13.01
C SER A 342 -3.86 11.20 -13.11
N TYR A 343 -4.82 10.82 -13.94
CA TYR A 343 -6.08 11.52 -14.08
C TYR A 343 -7.19 10.49 -14.25
N THR A 344 -8.34 10.73 -13.63
CA THR A 344 -9.53 9.91 -13.83
C THR A 344 -10.73 10.83 -14.05
N TYR A 345 -11.49 10.53 -15.07
CA TYR A 345 -12.77 11.14 -15.34
C TYR A 345 -13.87 10.10 -15.24
N THR A 346 -14.91 10.42 -14.46
CA THR A 346 -16.10 9.59 -14.34
C THR A 346 -17.32 10.46 -14.64
N ASN A 347 -18.23 9.96 -15.46
CA ASN A 347 -19.48 10.63 -15.75
C ASN A 347 -20.60 9.63 -15.92
N GLY A 348 -21.71 9.89 -15.28
CA GLY A 348 -22.87 9.03 -15.41
C GLY A 348 -23.97 9.28 -14.39
N THR A 349 -24.89 8.34 -14.35
CA THR A 349 -26.04 8.38 -13.47
C THR A 349 -26.00 7.23 -12.48
N GLY A 350 -25.95 7.54 -11.20
CA GLY A 350 -26.11 6.59 -10.10
C GLY A 350 -27.59 6.31 -9.82
N TYR A 351 -27.87 5.16 -9.25
CA TYR A 351 -29.18 4.75 -8.75
C TYR A 351 -29.09 4.21 -7.35
N GLY A 352 -30.02 4.62 -6.50
CA GLY A 352 -30.20 4.15 -5.15
C GLY A 352 -31.67 3.86 -4.83
N GLN A 353 -31.90 2.96 -3.88
CA GLN A 353 -33.24 2.65 -3.38
C GLN A 353 -33.17 2.29 -1.90
N VAL A 354 -34.09 2.83 -1.13
CA VAL A 354 -34.33 2.48 0.27
C VAL A 354 -35.81 2.24 0.44
N GLU A 355 -36.19 1.17 1.11
CA GLU A 355 -37.58 0.89 1.51
C GLU A 355 -37.63 0.93 3.03
N ARG A 356 -38.72 1.55 3.57
CA ARG A 356 -38.95 1.64 5.01
C ARG A 356 -40.34 1.18 5.32
N GLU A 357 -40.47 0.42 6.39
CA GLU A 357 -41.75 0.01 6.95
C GLU A 357 -41.71 0.25 8.45
N ALA A 358 -42.80 0.69 9.01
CA ALA A 358 -42.91 0.97 10.43
C ALA A 358 -44.36 0.83 10.93
N ASN A 359 -44.53 0.47 12.20
CA ASN A 359 -45.73 0.74 12.95
C ASN A 359 -45.38 1.84 13.99
N HIS A 360 -45.48 3.10 13.53
CA HIS A 360 -45.01 4.26 14.28
C HIS A 360 -45.86 4.47 15.55
N PRO A 361 -45.21 4.61 16.73
CA PRO A 361 -45.93 4.92 17.97
C PRO A 361 -46.31 6.38 17.99
N LEU A 362 -47.59 6.71 17.85
CA LEU A 362 -48.13 8.08 17.89
C LEU A 362 -49.21 8.21 18.93
N ASN A 363 -48.99 9.02 19.98
CA ASN A 363 -49.97 9.30 21.02
C ASN A 363 -50.66 8.05 21.60
N GLY A 364 -49.87 6.98 21.84
CA GLY A 364 -50.39 5.72 22.36
C GLY A 364 -51.01 4.78 21.32
N GLN A 365 -51.09 5.16 20.08
CA GLN A 365 -51.57 4.33 18.96
C GLN A 365 -50.43 3.88 18.07
N ARG A 366 -50.67 2.85 17.26
CA ARG A 366 -49.74 2.40 16.21
C ARG A 366 -50.28 2.87 14.86
N VAL A 367 -49.47 3.65 14.13
CA VAL A 367 -49.75 4.14 12.79
C VAL A 367 -48.88 3.43 11.80
N ALA A 368 -49.49 2.71 10.88
CA ALA A 368 -48.74 2.02 9.83
C ALA A 368 -48.12 3.04 8.88
N TYR A 369 -46.87 2.83 8.57
CA TYR A 369 -46.07 3.64 7.67
C TYR A 369 -45.29 2.74 6.71
N SER A 370 -45.28 3.09 5.44
CA SER A 370 -44.45 2.42 4.41
C SER A 370 -44.09 3.42 3.34
N ASP A 371 -42.81 3.48 3.02
CA ASP A 371 -42.33 4.28 1.89
C ASP A 371 -41.23 3.56 1.09
N LYS A 372 -41.05 4.05 -0.11
CA LYS A 372 -39.96 3.69 -1.02
C LYS A 372 -39.33 4.95 -1.59
N THR A 373 -38.11 5.20 -1.18
CA THR A 373 -37.29 6.29 -1.71
C THR A 373 -36.37 5.79 -2.81
N ARG A 374 -36.46 6.41 -3.98
CA ARG A 374 -35.54 6.18 -5.11
C ARG A 374 -34.64 7.38 -5.29
N ASN A 375 -33.34 7.11 -5.37
CA ASN A 375 -32.33 8.11 -5.67
C ASN A 375 -31.90 7.99 -7.13
N ARG A 376 -31.84 9.10 -7.83
CA ARG A 376 -31.14 9.27 -9.10
C ARG A 376 -30.11 10.36 -8.92
N SER A 377 -28.85 10.06 -9.23
CA SER A 377 -27.73 10.97 -9.02
C SER A 377 -26.93 11.10 -10.32
N ASP A 378 -27.10 12.23 -11.04
CA ASP A 378 -26.32 12.54 -12.23
C ASP A 378 -25.06 13.30 -11.80
N GLY A 379 -23.88 12.79 -12.16
CA GLY A 379 -22.63 13.36 -11.68
C GLY A 379 -21.46 13.21 -12.63
N MET A 380 -20.52 14.14 -12.46
CA MET A 380 -19.20 14.06 -13.06
C MET A 380 -18.14 14.25 -11.99
N ASP A 381 -17.06 13.52 -12.13
CA ASP A 381 -15.92 13.54 -11.20
C ASP A 381 -14.62 13.61 -11.97
N HIS A 382 -13.74 14.50 -11.54
CA HIS A 382 -12.40 14.68 -12.06
C HIS A 382 -11.42 14.53 -10.91
N GLU A 383 -10.56 13.53 -10.99
CA GLU A 383 -9.51 13.29 -10.02
C GLU A 383 -8.17 13.37 -10.73
N TYR A 384 -7.21 14.06 -10.15
CA TYR A 384 -5.90 14.25 -10.74
C TYR A 384 -4.81 14.26 -9.68
N ARG A 385 -3.67 13.71 -10.06
CA ARG A 385 -2.49 13.65 -9.22
C ARG A 385 -1.23 13.90 -10.02
N ILE A 386 -0.32 14.64 -9.40
CA ILE A 386 1.07 14.80 -9.83
C ILE A 386 1.94 14.46 -8.63
N GLY A 387 2.83 13.49 -8.77
CA GLY A 387 3.82 13.13 -7.77
C GLY A 387 5.23 13.24 -8.32
N MET A 388 6.18 13.55 -7.46
CA MET A 388 7.60 13.65 -7.78
C MET A 388 8.42 13.07 -6.65
N ASP A 389 9.31 12.15 -6.98
CA ASP A 389 10.37 11.65 -6.11
C ASP A 389 11.73 12.03 -6.70
N TYR A 390 12.59 12.64 -5.89
CA TYR A 390 13.93 13.04 -6.30
C TYR A 390 14.97 12.51 -5.31
N ALA A 391 15.86 11.65 -5.79
CA ALA A 391 17.01 11.15 -5.04
C ALA A 391 18.14 12.21 -5.09
N ILE A 392 18.23 13.08 -4.08
CA ILE A 392 19.26 14.14 -4.00
C ILE A 392 20.65 13.50 -3.99
N ALA A 393 20.85 12.50 -3.13
CA ALA A 393 22.06 11.71 -2.97
C ALA A 393 21.67 10.27 -2.61
N ASP A 394 22.66 9.40 -2.37
CA ASP A 394 22.37 8.04 -1.88
C ASP A 394 21.60 8.14 -0.55
N GLU A 395 20.42 7.51 -0.51
CA GLU A 395 19.48 7.48 0.63
C GLU A 395 18.86 8.83 1.06
N HIS A 396 19.18 9.95 0.39
CA HIS A 396 18.50 11.23 0.56
C HIS A 396 17.39 11.37 -0.48
N LYS A 397 16.15 11.38 -0.03
CA LYS A 397 14.98 11.44 -0.92
C LYS A 397 14.06 12.61 -0.55
N LEU A 398 13.75 13.43 -1.55
CA LEU A 398 12.67 14.41 -1.50
C LEU A 398 11.49 13.88 -2.28
N SER A 399 10.32 13.91 -1.68
CA SER A 399 9.07 13.55 -2.35
C SER A 399 8.10 14.71 -2.23
N TRP A 400 7.37 14.95 -3.30
CA TRP A 400 6.30 15.94 -3.35
C TRP A 400 5.13 15.37 -4.14
N ALA A 401 3.91 15.71 -3.74
CA ALA A 401 2.72 15.33 -4.50
C ALA A 401 1.62 16.36 -4.36
N TYR A 402 0.88 16.54 -5.42
CA TYR A 402 -0.38 17.25 -5.44
C TYR A 402 -1.50 16.30 -5.87
N THR A 403 -2.59 16.29 -5.12
CA THR A 403 -3.80 15.52 -5.43
C THR A 403 -4.98 16.48 -5.42
N GLY A 404 -5.80 16.44 -6.46
CA GLY A 404 -7.00 17.25 -6.56
C GLY A 404 -8.21 16.45 -7.02
N GLN A 405 -9.39 16.90 -6.59
CA GLN A 405 -10.67 16.39 -7.03
C GLN A 405 -11.64 17.54 -7.27
N TRP A 406 -12.35 17.44 -8.34
CA TRP A 406 -13.54 18.25 -8.60
C TRP A 406 -14.70 17.33 -8.96
N ASN A 407 -15.74 17.38 -8.14
CA ASN A 407 -16.96 16.62 -8.35
C ASN A 407 -18.17 17.57 -8.45
N SER A 408 -19.11 17.26 -9.32
CA SER A 408 -20.37 17.94 -9.45
C SER A 408 -21.49 16.92 -9.56
N THR A 409 -22.42 16.94 -8.62
CA THR A 409 -23.49 15.96 -8.53
C THR A 409 -24.84 16.65 -8.39
N ARG A 410 -25.82 16.19 -9.17
CA ARG A 410 -27.23 16.53 -9.02
C ARG A 410 -27.99 15.27 -8.65
N SER A 411 -28.67 15.30 -7.52
CA SER A 411 -29.46 14.17 -7.06
C SER A 411 -30.94 14.52 -6.95
N THR A 412 -31.75 13.57 -7.33
CA THR A 412 -33.21 13.62 -7.11
C THR A 412 -33.58 12.39 -6.29
N ASN A 413 -34.13 12.62 -5.09
CA ASN A 413 -34.72 11.59 -4.26
C ASN A 413 -36.25 11.71 -4.41
N THR A 414 -36.88 10.64 -4.82
CA THR A 414 -38.34 10.54 -4.90
C THR A 414 -38.84 9.50 -3.93
N THR A 415 -39.63 9.92 -2.96
CA THR A 415 -40.25 9.06 -1.96
C THR A 415 -41.74 8.88 -2.32
N THR A 416 -42.17 7.64 -2.33
CA THR A 416 -43.57 7.23 -2.62
C THR A 416 -44.05 6.26 -1.55
N GLY A 417 -45.34 6.33 -1.22
CA GLY A 417 -45.95 5.51 -0.18
C GLY A 417 -46.78 6.37 0.76
N THR A 418 -46.72 6.12 2.07
CA THR A 418 -47.39 6.91 3.09
C THR A 418 -46.90 8.35 3.11
N ALA A 419 -45.59 8.54 2.93
CA ALA A 419 -45.01 9.85 2.68
C ALA A 419 -44.77 10.03 1.17
N LEU A 420 -45.10 11.24 0.68
CA LEU A 420 -44.74 11.67 -0.66
C LEU A 420 -43.70 12.77 -0.54
N SER A 421 -42.53 12.61 -1.18
CA SER A 421 -41.52 13.65 -1.16
C SER A 421 -40.72 13.65 -2.45
N THR A 422 -40.36 14.84 -2.90
CA THR A 422 -39.33 15.04 -3.93
C THR A 422 -38.28 15.97 -3.39
N GLN A 423 -37.05 15.52 -3.40
CA GLN A 423 -35.90 16.30 -2.98
C GLN A 423 -34.91 16.43 -4.15
N HIS A 424 -34.64 17.67 -4.52
CA HIS A 424 -33.61 18.01 -5.48
C HIS A 424 -32.40 18.57 -4.77
N SER A 425 -31.23 18.05 -5.05
CA SER A 425 -29.98 18.61 -4.51
C SER A 425 -28.93 18.79 -5.58
N ARG A 426 -28.08 19.79 -5.39
CA ARG A 426 -26.90 20.05 -6.19
C ARG A 426 -25.74 20.23 -5.23
N GLN A 427 -24.67 19.48 -5.48
CA GLN A 427 -23.47 19.48 -4.67
C GLN A 427 -22.25 19.61 -5.56
N HIS A 428 -21.28 20.39 -5.11
CA HIS A 428 -19.95 20.44 -5.71
C HIS A 428 -18.93 20.08 -4.63
N THR A 429 -17.90 19.32 -5.00
CA THR A 429 -16.80 19.01 -4.10
C THR A 429 -15.50 19.49 -4.73
N TYR A 430 -14.72 20.22 -3.98
CA TYR A 430 -13.38 20.67 -4.34
C TYR A 430 -12.40 20.17 -3.27
N LEU A 431 -11.43 19.38 -3.68
CA LEU A 431 -10.37 18.89 -2.80
C LEU A 431 -9.03 19.24 -3.42
N HIS A 432 -8.17 19.83 -2.62
CA HIS A 432 -6.77 20.10 -2.94
C HIS A 432 -5.91 19.61 -1.81
N ASN A 433 -4.97 18.71 -2.10
CA ASN A 433 -4.02 18.20 -1.14
C ASN A 433 -2.60 18.34 -1.70
N VAL A 434 -1.70 18.86 -0.90
CA VAL A 434 -0.26 18.94 -1.18
C VAL A 434 0.48 18.21 -0.10
N ASP A 435 1.29 17.25 -0.47
CA ASP A 435 2.18 16.51 0.43
C ASP A 435 3.64 16.76 0.03
N ALA A 436 4.51 17.00 1.00
CA ALA A 436 5.95 17.01 0.80
C ALA A 436 6.64 16.26 1.93
N SER A 437 7.69 15.53 1.61
CA SER A 437 8.48 14.82 2.61
C SER A 437 9.93 14.70 2.22
N TYR A 438 10.79 14.70 3.22
CA TYR A 438 12.23 14.50 3.10
C TYR A 438 12.65 13.32 3.97
N THR A 439 13.47 12.43 3.43
CA THR A 439 14.06 11.30 4.14
C THR A 439 15.57 11.37 4.03
N ALA A 440 16.27 11.16 5.14
CA ALA A 440 17.73 11.13 5.23
C ALA A 440 18.25 9.76 5.69
N PRO A 441 19.49 9.36 5.32
CA PRO A 441 20.04 8.04 5.64
C PRO A 441 20.28 7.80 7.13
N PHE A 442 20.43 8.85 7.91
CA PHE A 442 20.62 8.77 9.37
C PHE A 442 19.29 8.60 10.14
N GLY A 443 18.19 8.26 9.43
CA GLY A 443 16.90 7.91 10.01
C GLY A 443 15.94 9.08 10.21
N LEU A 444 16.29 10.30 9.77
CA LEU A 444 15.40 11.47 9.83
C LEU A 444 14.36 11.42 8.71
N GLN A 445 13.11 11.62 9.08
CA GLN A 445 11.99 11.83 8.14
C GLN A 445 11.23 13.09 8.54
N LEU A 446 11.01 13.96 7.59
CA LEU A 446 10.21 15.17 7.76
C LEU A 446 9.05 15.14 6.78
N GLY A 447 7.88 15.56 7.22
CA GLY A 447 6.69 15.61 6.39
C GLY A 447 5.87 16.86 6.62
N VAL A 448 5.26 17.36 5.55
CA VAL A 448 4.25 18.40 5.60
C VAL A 448 3.14 18.03 4.62
N SER A 449 1.89 18.17 5.08
CA SER A 449 0.71 17.98 4.24
C SER A 449 -0.25 19.13 4.48
N TYR A 450 -0.85 19.61 3.40
CA TYR A 450 -1.91 20.60 3.43
C TYR A 450 -3.11 20.10 2.64
N THR A 451 -4.30 20.15 3.24
CA THR A 451 -5.56 19.84 2.57
C THR A 451 -6.52 21.02 2.66
N ASN A 452 -7.10 21.37 1.54
CA ASN A 452 -8.24 22.28 1.46
C ASN A 452 -9.42 21.53 0.83
N TYR A 453 -10.52 21.51 1.54
CA TYR A 453 -11.76 20.86 1.13
C TYR A 453 -12.89 21.87 1.18
N GLN A 454 -13.75 21.90 0.13
CA GLN A 454 -14.94 22.73 0.09
C GLN A 454 -16.06 21.94 -0.55
N GLU A 455 -17.25 22.01 0.07
CA GLU A 455 -18.45 21.35 -0.42
C GLU A 455 -19.67 22.27 -0.26
N PRO A 456 -19.92 23.19 -1.21
CA PRO A 456 -21.18 23.88 -1.31
C PRO A 456 -22.29 22.95 -1.80
N ARG A 457 -23.45 23.04 -1.16
CA ARG A 457 -24.62 22.22 -1.46
C ARG A 457 -25.90 23.04 -1.35
N THR A 458 -26.77 22.90 -2.34
CA THR A 458 -28.14 23.42 -2.30
C THR A 458 -29.11 22.27 -2.38
N GLN A 459 -30.21 22.37 -1.67
CA GLN A 459 -31.27 21.39 -1.63
C GLN A 459 -32.61 22.05 -1.59
N HIS A 460 -33.57 21.43 -2.27
CA HIS A 460 -34.97 21.78 -2.17
C HIS A 460 -35.79 20.50 -1.92
N LEU A 461 -36.64 20.53 -0.88
CA LEU A 461 -37.48 19.42 -0.45
C LEU A 461 -38.94 19.87 -0.49
N ASP A 462 -39.73 19.18 -1.30
CA ASP A 462 -41.17 19.19 -1.23
C ASP A 462 -41.66 17.85 -0.70
N GLY A 463 -42.42 17.85 0.40
CA GLY A 463 -42.87 16.62 1.03
C GLY A 463 -44.20 16.76 1.74
N GLU A 464 -44.99 15.71 1.67
CA GLU A 464 -46.26 15.57 2.32
C GLU A 464 -46.32 14.26 3.11
N LEU A 465 -46.83 14.33 4.33
CA LEU A 465 -47.10 13.19 5.17
C LEU A 465 -48.35 13.49 6.01
N TYR A 466 -49.48 12.88 5.68
CA TYR A 466 -50.80 13.20 6.23
C TYR A 466 -51.12 14.71 6.12
N ASP A 467 -51.25 15.41 7.22
CA ASP A 467 -51.48 16.85 7.34
C ASP A 467 -50.17 17.67 7.42
N ILE A 468 -49.02 17.01 7.42
CA ILE A 468 -47.73 17.68 7.47
C ILE A 468 -47.26 17.97 6.06
N SER A 469 -47.09 19.25 5.74
CA SER A 469 -46.44 19.70 4.51
C SER A 469 -45.09 20.32 4.82
N ARG A 470 -44.05 19.87 4.12
CA ARG A 470 -42.70 20.41 4.23
C ARG A 470 -42.24 20.91 2.86
N ASN A 471 -42.11 22.21 2.76
CA ASN A 471 -41.46 22.83 1.61
C ASN A 471 -40.25 23.62 2.14
N LEU A 472 -39.03 23.07 1.91
CA LEU A 472 -37.80 23.56 2.51
C LEU A 472 -36.75 23.81 1.45
N SER A 473 -36.04 24.92 1.59
CA SER A 473 -34.82 25.21 0.83
C SER A 473 -33.65 25.26 1.76
N VAL A 474 -32.59 24.52 1.43
CA VAL A 474 -31.36 24.44 2.25
C VAL A 474 -30.18 24.90 1.41
N ASP A 475 -29.42 25.85 1.93
CA ASP A 475 -28.10 26.23 1.46
C ASP A 475 -27.10 25.89 2.53
N SER A 476 -26.11 25.09 2.16
CA SER A 476 -25.06 24.66 3.09
C SER A 476 -23.70 24.64 2.43
N ARG A 477 -22.68 24.85 3.23
CA ARG A 477 -21.30 24.76 2.80
C ARG A 477 -20.45 24.23 3.93
N GLN A 478 -19.58 23.29 3.60
CA GLN A 478 -18.47 22.88 4.45
C GLN A 478 -17.16 23.36 3.82
N LYS A 479 -16.30 24.02 4.62
CA LYS A 479 -14.96 24.40 4.22
C LYS A 479 -13.98 23.95 5.31
N VAL A 480 -13.06 23.08 4.95
CA VAL A 480 -12.04 22.54 5.87
C VAL A 480 -10.66 22.84 5.31
N SER A 481 -9.81 23.42 6.15
CA SER A 481 -8.38 23.60 5.87
C SER A 481 -7.60 22.82 6.93
N LYS A 482 -6.64 22.00 6.53
CA LYS A 482 -5.90 21.12 7.43
C LYS A 482 -4.41 21.15 7.10
N TRP A 483 -3.59 21.48 8.10
CA TRP A 483 -2.13 21.38 8.07
C TRP A 483 -1.66 20.21 8.93
N LEU A 484 -0.73 19.44 8.43
CA LEU A 484 -0.07 18.36 9.14
C LEU A 484 1.45 18.52 9.00
N PHE A 485 2.15 18.49 10.12
CA PHE A 485 3.61 18.47 10.19
C PHE A 485 4.04 17.22 10.94
N THR A 486 5.04 16.51 10.44
CA THR A 486 5.64 15.34 11.08
C THR A 486 7.15 15.46 11.11
N ALA A 487 7.75 14.97 12.18
CA ALA A 487 9.20 14.86 12.30
C ALA A 487 9.54 13.59 13.07
N ASP A 488 10.28 12.70 12.44
CA ASP A 488 10.57 11.35 12.93
C ASP A 488 12.05 11.06 12.84
N GLN A 489 12.58 10.40 13.87
CA GLN A 489 13.95 9.97 13.94
C GLN A 489 14.03 8.50 14.37
N THR A 490 14.85 7.73 13.66
CA THR A 490 15.11 6.33 13.98
C THR A 490 16.62 6.11 14.11
N HIS A 491 17.02 5.45 15.19
CA HIS A 491 18.41 5.11 15.48
C HIS A 491 18.56 3.61 15.67
N SER A 492 19.46 3.01 14.92
CA SER A 492 19.94 1.66 15.20
C SER A 492 20.91 1.70 16.39
N LEU A 493 20.59 0.97 17.44
CA LEU A 493 21.38 0.88 18.66
C LEU A 493 22.14 -0.46 18.73
N PRO A 494 23.20 -0.57 19.58
CA PRO A 494 23.93 -1.83 19.78
C PRO A 494 23.01 -3.00 20.17
N LYS A 495 23.44 -4.22 19.82
CA LYS A 495 22.75 -5.48 20.14
C LYS A 495 21.37 -5.62 19.49
N GLY A 496 21.14 -5.00 18.32
CA GLY A 496 19.91 -5.15 17.55
C GLY A 496 18.68 -4.41 18.14
N TRP A 497 18.91 -3.39 18.95
CA TRP A 497 17.88 -2.45 19.35
C TRP A 497 17.70 -1.36 18.29
N GLU A 498 16.47 -0.90 18.11
CA GLU A 498 16.13 0.28 17.33
C GLU A 498 15.27 1.19 18.20
N LEU A 499 15.65 2.47 18.28
CA LEU A 499 14.90 3.53 18.93
C LEU A 499 14.27 4.41 17.88
N SER A 500 12.95 4.59 17.91
CA SER A 500 12.22 5.56 17.11
C SER A 500 11.53 6.58 17.99
N TYR A 501 11.56 7.85 17.62
CA TYR A 501 10.84 8.92 18.31
C TYR A 501 10.52 10.03 17.33
N GLY A 502 9.51 10.80 17.68
CA GLY A 502 9.06 11.87 16.80
C GLY A 502 7.77 12.50 17.27
N GLY A 503 7.17 13.25 16.39
CA GLY A 503 5.93 13.93 16.69
C GLY A 503 5.15 14.39 15.47
N LYS A 504 3.89 14.70 15.74
CA LYS A 504 2.92 15.21 14.78
C LYS A 504 2.24 16.44 15.33
N ALA A 505 2.12 17.48 14.50
CA ALA A 505 1.30 18.65 14.77
C ALA A 505 0.28 18.80 13.64
N GLN A 506 -1.00 18.72 13.97
CA GLN A 506 -2.10 18.92 13.04
C GLN A 506 -2.93 20.13 13.49
N PHE A 507 -3.23 20.99 12.55
CA PHE A 507 -4.08 22.17 12.74
C PHE A 507 -5.19 22.10 11.69
N SER A 508 -6.43 22.14 12.14
CA SER A 508 -7.59 22.08 11.26
C SER A 508 -8.53 23.24 11.59
N ASN A 509 -9.00 23.90 10.56
CA ASN A 509 -10.08 24.90 10.68
C ASN A 509 -11.25 24.40 9.83
N ASN A 510 -12.42 24.33 10.42
CA ASN A 510 -13.66 23.98 9.77
C ASN A 510 -14.66 25.14 9.90
N ASN A 511 -14.94 25.78 8.79
CA ASN A 511 -15.98 26.79 8.69
C ASN A 511 -17.15 26.22 7.90
N SER A 512 -18.25 25.92 8.57
CA SER A 512 -19.41 25.26 7.97
C SER A 512 -20.69 25.98 8.35
N TYR A 513 -21.60 26.11 7.41
CA TYR A 513 -22.93 26.63 7.68
C TYR A 513 -24.01 25.78 6.99
N GLN A 514 -25.19 25.82 7.56
CA GLN A 514 -26.44 25.37 6.96
C GLN A 514 -27.51 26.43 7.26
N THR A 515 -28.15 26.93 6.22
CA THR A 515 -29.35 27.80 6.33
C THR A 515 -30.51 27.08 5.71
N THR A 516 -31.53 26.86 6.50
CA THR A 516 -32.79 26.23 6.06
C THR A 516 -33.89 27.25 6.07
N LEU A 517 -34.59 27.40 4.95
CA LEU A 517 -35.71 28.31 4.76
C LEU A 517 -36.99 27.50 4.60
N ASP A 518 -38.08 28.02 5.16
CA ASP A 518 -39.45 27.49 4.95
C ASP A 518 -40.04 27.91 3.60
N ALA A 519 -41.29 27.51 3.34
CA ALA A 519 -42.02 27.87 2.14
C ALA A 519 -42.18 29.39 1.94
N LYS A 520 -42.13 30.17 3.01
CA LYS A 520 -42.21 31.65 2.99
C LYS A 520 -40.81 32.29 2.91
N GLN A 521 -39.79 31.53 2.66
CA GLN A 521 -38.37 31.95 2.66
C GLN A 521 -37.93 32.55 4.00
N GLN A 522 -38.53 32.10 5.12
CA GLN A 522 -38.08 32.47 6.46
C GLN A 522 -37.13 31.43 7.01
N PRO A 523 -36.05 31.86 7.67
CA PRO A 523 -35.12 30.94 8.28
C PRO A 523 -35.76 30.09 9.39
N LEU A 524 -35.42 28.78 9.42
CA LEU A 524 -35.77 27.86 10.48
C LEU A 524 -34.58 27.74 11.42
N PRO A 525 -34.60 28.33 12.63
CA PRO A 525 -33.44 28.36 13.53
C PRO A 525 -32.92 26.97 13.90
N ASP A 526 -33.84 26.04 14.24
CA ASP A 526 -33.47 24.68 14.67
C ASP A 526 -32.88 23.84 13.54
N ALA A 527 -33.14 24.19 12.30
CA ALA A 527 -32.61 23.55 11.10
C ALA A 527 -31.46 24.34 10.45
N SER A 528 -31.02 25.42 11.09
CA SER A 528 -29.94 26.27 10.62
C SER A 528 -28.79 26.28 11.63
N SER A 529 -27.56 26.27 11.16
CA SER A 529 -26.38 26.37 12.04
C SER A 529 -25.21 27.02 11.31
N HIS A 530 -24.38 27.69 12.08
CA HIS A 530 -23.08 28.16 11.65
C HIS A 530 -22.05 27.71 12.67
N VAL A 531 -20.99 27.04 12.19
CA VAL A 531 -19.94 26.50 13.04
C VAL A 531 -18.59 26.95 12.51
N ASP A 532 -17.85 27.61 13.35
CA ASP A 532 -16.43 27.88 13.14
C ASP A 532 -15.65 27.10 14.21
N TYR A 533 -14.92 26.10 13.76
CA TYR A 533 -14.35 25.07 14.61
C TYR A 533 -12.86 24.90 14.32
N ASP A 534 -12.05 25.31 15.30
CA ASP A 534 -10.62 25.09 15.28
C ASP A 534 -10.25 23.83 16.05
N GLU A 535 -9.44 22.99 15.45
CA GLU A 535 -8.93 21.75 16.03
C GLU A 535 -7.41 21.73 15.97
N ARG A 536 -6.80 21.31 17.06
CA ARG A 536 -5.37 21.08 17.14
C ARG A 536 -5.09 19.71 17.75
N ILE A 537 -4.29 18.91 17.05
CA ILE A 537 -3.78 17.62 17.54
C ILE A 537 -2.26 17.72 17.59
N LEU A 538 -1.70 17.64 18.77
CA LEU A 538 -0.25 17.57 18.97
C LEU A 538 0.08 16.23 19.59
N ASN A 539 0.98 15.48 19.00
CA ASN A 539 1.46 14.25 19.61
C ASN A 539 2.99 14.12 19.55
N ALA A 540 3.50 13.41 20.54
CA ALA A 540 4.88 12.95 20.57
C ALA A 540 4.89 11.47 20.92
N TYR A 541 5.77 10.71 20.30
CA TYR A 541 5.92 9.29 20.58
C TYR A 541 7.37 8.90 20.81
N ALA A 542 7.54 7.78 21.51
CA ALA A 542 8.79 7.04 21.60
C ALA A 542 8.49 5.54 21.46
N GLY A 543 9.33 4.85 20.72
CA GLY A 543 9.20 3.42 20.45
C GLY A 543 10.55 2.72 20.48
N LEU A 544 10.55 1.49 20.97
CA LEU A 544 11.71 0.60 20.99
C LEU A 544 11.33 -0.69 20.27
N SER A 545 12.18 -1.11 19.36
CA SER A 545 12.09 -2.44 18.79
C SER A 545 13.37 -3.24 18.98
N LYS A 546 13.25 -4.56 19.01
CA LYS A 546 14.35 -5.49 19.16
C LYS A 546 14.12 -6.76 18.41
N GLN A 547 15.08 -7.13 17.60
CA GLN A 547 15.17 -8.46 17.02
C GLN A 547 16.02 -9.35 17.93
N ILE A 548 15.43 -10.44 18.41
CA ILE A 548 16.08 -11.43 19.27
C ILE A 548 16.34 -12.69 18.42
N GLY A 549 17.59 -12.92 18.09
CA GLY A 549 17.98 -13.95 17.13
C GLY A 549 17.36 -13.71 15.76
N LYS A 550 16.99 -14.79 15.06
CA LYS A 550 16.31 -14.73 13.75
C LYS A 550 14.79 -14.94 13.86
N SER A 551 14.29 -15.21 15.05
CA SER A 551 12.94 -15.73 15.26
C SER A 551 11.98 -14.78 15.94
N LEU A 552 12.42 -13.93 16.87
CA LEU A 552 11.54 -13.10 17.66
C LEU A 552 11.81 -11.62 17.40
N ASN A 553 10.76 -10.90 17.03
CA ASN A 553 10.78 -9.45 16.93
C ASN A 553 9.80 -8.88 17.97
N LEU A 554 10.28 -7.94 18.78
CA LEU A 554 9.50 -7.23 19.78
C LEU A 554 9.51 -5.75 19.46
N GLU A 555 8.35 -5.12 19.54
CA GLU A 555 8.18 -3.69 19.36
C GLU A 555 7.20 -3.15 20.40
N ALA A 556 7.55 -2.06 21.06
CA ALA A 556 6.69 -1.35 21.98
C ALA A 556 6.84 0.15 21.77
N SER A 557 5.74 0.87 21.79
CA SER A 557 5.75 2.32 21.68
C SER A 557 4.65 2.95 22.55
N VAL A 558 4.83 4.21 22.85
CA VAL A 558 3.84 5.05 23.53
C VAL A 558 3.74 6.37 22.80
N THR A 559 2.52 6.83 22.57
CA THR A 559 2.22 8.15 22.03
C THR A 559 1.44 8.94 23.08
N ALA A 560 1.93 10.14 23.42
CA ALA A 560 1.18 11.12 24.18
C ALA A 560 0.57 12.13 23.19
N GLU A 561 -0.73 12.37 23.31
CA GLU A 561 -1.46 13.27 22.40
C GLU A 561 -2.27 14.29 23.19
N GLN A 562 -2.15 15.55 22.84
CA GLN A 562 -3.06 16.61 23.24
C GLN A 562 -4.04 16.87 22.10
N TYR A 563 -5.31 16.64 22.38
CA TYR A 563 -6.42 17.02 21.52
C TYR A 563 -7.07 18.28 22.07
N HIS A 564 -7.14 19.32 21.25
CA HIS A 564 -7.82 20.56 21.58
C HIS A 564 -8.80 20.93 20.48
N ALA A 565 -10.04 21.14 20.86
CA ALA A 565 -11.12 21.60 20.01
C ALA A 565 -12.08 22.47 20.83
N THR A 566 -13.09 23.07 20.23
CA THR A 566 -13.99 24.03 20.88
C THR A 566 -14.55 23.57 22.23
N LYS A 567 -14.92 22.29 22.35
CA LYS A 567 -15.48 21.70 23.58
C LYS A 567 -14.52 20.78 24.33
N TRP A 568 -13.38 20.40 23.74
CA TRP A 568 -12.50 19.38 24.25
C TRP A 568 -11.08 19.89 24.38
N ASN A 569 -10.45 19.63 25.52
CA ASN A 569 -9.03 19.90 25.73
C ASN A 569 -8.46 18.80 26.63
N GLU A 570 -8.00 17.73 26.00
CA GLU A 570 -7.66 16.48 26.68
C GLU A 570 -6.26 16.01 26.31
N TRP A 571 -5.62 15.38 27.30
CA TRP A 571 -4.42 14.59 27.09
C TRP A 571 -4.80 13.11 27.08
N ARG A 572 -4.27 12.38 26.11
CA ARG A 572 -4.44 10.94 25.99
C ARG A 572 -3.11 10.25 25.77
N ILE A 573 -2.98 9.03 26.31
CA ILE A 573 -1.77 8.21 26.16
C ILE A 573 -2.19 6.93 25.44
N TYR A 574 -1.45 6.60 24.40
CA TYR A 574 -1.72 5.44 23.54
C TYR A 574 -0.52 4.49 23.54
N PRO A 575 -0.53 3.45 24.40
CA PRO A 575 0.43 2.38 24.33
C PRO A 575 0.15 1.45 23.15
N GLN A 576 1.22 0.93 22.55
CA GLN A 576 1.20 -0.04 21.46
C GLN A 576 2.25 -1.10 21.72
N PHE A 577 1.96 -2.33 21.33
CA PHE A 577 2.86 -3.46 21.46
C PHE A 577 2.66 -4.44 20.31
N ASN A 578 3.76 -4.98 19.79
CA ASN A 578 3.76 -6.03 18.80
C ASN A 578 4.88 -7.03 19.09
N ALA A 579 4.54 -8.31 19.16
CA ALA A 579 5.48 -9.42 19.31
C ALA A 579 5.25 -10.42 18.19
N MET A 580 6.23 -10.59 17.32
CA MET A 580 6.17 -11.56 16.22
C MET A 580 7.23 -12.63 16.46
N TRP A 581 6.78 -13.86 16.56
CA TRP A 581 7.63 -15.02 16.73
C TRP A 581 7.54 -15.95 15.52
N ASN A 582 8.60 -16.00 14.73
CA ASN A 582 8.80 -16.99 13.69
C ASN A 582 9.28 -18.30 14.33
N ILE A 583 8.34 -19.18 14.69
CA ILE A 583 8.63 -20.49 15.32
C ILE A 583 9.56 -21.30 14.40
N ASN A 584 9.30 -21.24 13.10
CA ASN A 584 10.14 -21.77 12.04
C ASN A 584 9.79 -21.11 10.69
N ALA A 585 10.43 -21.53 9.61
CA ALA A 585 10.23 -20.97 8.28
C ALA A 585 8.77 -21.04 7.75
N LYS A 586 7.90 -21.85 8.36
CA LYS A 586 6.51 -22.06 7.91
C LYS A 586 5.46 -21.58 8.92
N ASN A 587 5.85 -21.36 10.17
CA ASN A 587 4.93 -21.08 11.26
C ASN A 587 5.33 -19.80 11.99
N MET A 588 4.37 -18.92 12.18
CA MET A 588 4.54 -17.63 12.84
C MET A 588 3.40 -17.40 13.84
N LEU A 589 3.72 -16.85 15.00
CA LEU A 589 2.78 -16.36 15.99
C LEU A 589 2.99 -14.85 16.14
N ASN A 590 1.91 -14.07 16.17
CA ASN A 590 1.94 -12.63 16.40
C ASN A 590 0.95 -12.28 17.50
N LEU A 591 1.39 -11.51 18.48
CA LEU A 591 0.56 -10.86 19.50
C LEU A 591 0.70 -9.36 19.36
N ALA A 592 -0.41 -8.67 19.16
CA ALA A 592 -0.45 -7.23 19.01
C ALA A 592 -1.47 -6.60 19.98
N PHE A 593 -1.11 -5.43 20.48
CA PHE A 593 -1.99 -4.54 21.21
C PHE A 593 -1.86 -3.14 20.65
N SER A 594 -2.96 -2.46 20.42
CA SER A 594 -2.99 -1.07 20.02
C SER A 594 -4.11 -0.31 20.69
N SER A 595 -3.93 0.99 20.85
CA SER A 595 -4.94 1.90 21.36
C SER A 595 -5.00 3.16 20.50
N GLU A 596 -6.22 3.67 20.28
CA GLU A 596 -6.45 4.88 19.49
C GLU A 596 -7.70 5.65 19.93
N ALA A 597 -7.87 6.85 19.37
CA ALA A 597 -9.13 7.57 19.43
C ALA A 597 -9.64 7.84 18.02
N VAL A 598 -10.96 7.72 17.84
CA VAL A 598 -11.68 8.08 16.63
C VAL A 598 -12.48 9.34 16.90
N TYR A 599 -12.25 10.36 16.11
CA TYR A 599 -12.91 11.65 16.23
C TYR A 599 -14.17 11.70 15.37
N PRO A 600 -15.29 12.26 15.88
CA PRO A 600 -16.51 12.46 15.10
C PRO A 600 -16.26 13.35 13.88
N SER A 601 -17.06 13.16 12.83
CA SER A 601 -17.00 14.04 11.68
C SER A 601 -17.47 15.46 12.06
N TYR A 602 -16.93 16.48 11.42
CA TYR A 602 -17.38 17.87 11.67
C TYR A 602 -18.86 18.06 11.40
N TRP A 603 -19.43 17.32 10.44
CA TRP A 603 -20.84 17.34 10.11
C TRP A 603 -21.70 16.77 11.25
N SER A 604 -21.28 15.66 11.84
CA SER A 604 -22.01 15.01 12.95
C SER A 604 -22.11 15.86 14.19
N THR A 605 -21.14 16.80 14.37
CA THR A 605 -21.09 17.70 15.55
C THR A 605 -21.83 19.04 15.32
N MET A 606 -22.43 19.27 14.17
CA MET A 606 -23.26 20.48 13.93
C MET A 606 -24.57 20.38 14.71
N SER A 607 -25.07 21.51 15.24
CA SER A 607 -26.37 21.61 15.91
C SER A 607 -27.47 21.96 14.90
N SER A 608 -27.73 21.11 13.92
CA SER A 608 -28.74 21.34 12.90
C SER A 608 -29.58 20.10 12.62
N ILE A 609 -30.79 20.32 12.14
CA ILE A 609 -31.67 19.28 11.64
C ILE A 609 -31.61 19.29 10.11
N TYR A 610 -31.36 18.15 9.52
CA TYR A 610 -31.36 17.95 8.08
C TYR A 610 -32.53 17.02 7.70
N TYR A 611 -33.43 17.49 6.86
CA TYR A 611 -34.60 16.75 6.41
C TYR A 611 -34.30 15.98 5.12
N THR A 612 -34.46 14.66 5.15
CA THR A 612 -34.29 13.80 3.96
C THR A 612 -35.61 13.46 3.26
N SER A 613 -36.72 13.54 3.99
CA SER A 613 -38.08 13.40 3.49
C SER A 613 -39.07 14.07 4.45
N ALA A 614 -40.36 13.99 4.17
CA ALA A 614 -41.37 14.45 5.12
C ALA A 614 -41.38 13.68 6.45
N TYR A 615 -40.91 12.45 6.44
CA TYR A 615 -40.85 11.55 7.63
C TYR A 615 -39.44 11.48 8.27
N SER A 616 -38.38 11.65 7.52
CA SER A 616 -37.02 11.37 8.00
C SER A 616 -36.21 12.64 8.29
N GLU A 617 -35.63 12.71 9.48
CA GLU A 617 -34.81 13.80 10.00
C GLU A 617 -33.46 13.28 10.45
N ILE A 618 -32.37 13.97 10.11
CA ILE A 618 -31.04 13.70 10.64
C ILE A 618 -30.66 14.86 11.57
N TRP A 619 -30.35 14.51 12.81
CA TRP A 619 -29.97 15.49 13.83
C TRP A 619 -28.47 15.41 14.08
N GLY A 620 -27.81 16.54 14.01
CA GLY A 620 -26.43 16.64 14.51
C GLY A 620 -26.38 16.54 16.03
N ASN A 621 -25.21 16.24 16.54
CA ASN A 621 -24.96 16.09 17.99
C ASN A 621 -23.68 16.83 18.39
N PRO A 622 -23.77 18.10 18.84
CA PRO A 622 -22.59 18.87 19.23
C PRO A 622 -21.92 18.37 20.51
N ASP A 623 -22.52 17.44 21.24
CA ASP A 623 -21.99 16.85 22.47
C ASP A 623 -21.31 15.48 22.22
N LEU A 624 -21.14 15.11 20.97
CA LEU A 624 -20.55 13.84 20.58
C LEU A 624 -19.06 13.79 20.99
N LYS A 625 -18.72 12.79 21.79
CA LYS A 625 -17.36 12.58 22.31
C LYS A 625 -16.53 11.76 21.35
N PRO A 626 -15.21 11.99 21.26
CA PRO A 626 -14.30 11.07 20.61
C PRO A 626 -14.34 9.69 21.29
N MET A 627 -14.49 8.65 20.48
CA MET A 627 -14.44 7.24 20.90
C MET A 627 -12.99 6.83 21.19
N SER A 628 -12.79 5.98 22.17
CA SER A 628 -11.53 5.26 22.37
C SER A 628 -11.65 3.83 21.85
N GLU A 629 -10.57 3.30 21.32
CA GLU A 629 -10.50 1.94 20.81
C GLU A 629 -9.26 1.24 21.35
N TYR A 630 -9.44 0.04 21.89
CA TYR A 630 -8.37 -0.83 22.38
C TYR A 630 -8.47 -2.17 21.67
N ASN A 631 -7.44 -2.50 20.89
CA ASN A 631 -7.37 -3.71 20.08
C ASN A 631 -6.34 -4.68 20.63
N ILE A 632 -6.73 -5.93 20.84
CA ILE A 632 -5.86 -7.06 21.13
C ILE A 632 -6.02 -8.05 20.00
N ASN A 633 -4.92 -8.49 19.41
CA ASN A 633 -4.94 -9.48 18.33
C ASN A 633 -3.87 -10.54 18.56
N LEU A 634 -4.27 -11.80 18.54
CA LEU A 634 -3.39 -12.96 18.53
C LEU A 634 -3.58 -13.70 17.21
N MET A 635 -2.56 -13.73 16.38
CA MET A 635 -2.60 -14.37 15.07
C MET A 635 -1.58 -15.50 14.99
N TRP A 636 -2.01 -16.66 14.56
CA TRP A 636 -1.17 -17.82 14.29
C TRP A 636 -1.25 -18.19 12.81
N GLN A 637 -0.13 -18.09 12.10
CA GLN A 637 0.00 -18.56 10.74
C GLN A 637 0.68 -19.94 10.73
N LEU A 638 -0.05 -20.94 10.26
CA LEU A 638 0.39 -22.33 10.19
C LEU A 638 0.68 -22.73 8.74
N ASN A 639 1.90 -23.27 8.52
CA ASN A 639 2.38 -23.71 7.19
C ASN A 639 2.29 -22.62 6.11
N ARG A 640 2.25 -21.33 6.46
CA ARG A 640 1.99 -20.18 5.57
C ARG A 640 0.70 -20.28 4.77
N LYS A 641 -0.15 -21.21 5.08
CA LYS A 641 -1.40 -21.56 4.37
C LYS A 641 -2.65 -21.31 5.19
N TYR A 642 -2.58 -21.57 6.49
CA TYR A 642 -3.69 -21.39 7.41
C TYR A 642 -3.38 -20.25 8.35
N THR A 643 -4.35 -19.36 8.56
CA THR A 643 -4.24 -18.29 9.54
C THR A 643 -5.41 -18.39 10.51
N PHE A 644 -5.10 -18.40 11.78
CA PHE A 644 -6.06 -18.36 12.90
C PHE A 644 -5.81 -17.08 13.65
N SER A 645 -6.88 -16.33 13.93
CA SER A 645 -6.81 -15.10 14.72
C SER A 645 -7.85 -15.13 15.83
N ALA A 646 -7.47 -14.69 17.00
CA ALA A 646 -8.37 -14.36 18.09
C ALA A 646 -8.19 -12.87 18.40
N PHE A 647 -9.26 -12.11 18.47
CA PHE A 647 -9.17 -10.68 18.71
C PHE A 647 -10.25 -10.18 19.65
N ALA A 648 -9.92 -9.10 20.36
CA ALA A 648 -10.85 -8.32 21.16
C ALA A 648 -10.71 -6.85 20.76
N MET A 649 -11.82 -6.17 20.59
CA MET A 649 -11.92 -4.74 20.34
C MET A 649 -12.87 -4.14 21.37
N LEU A 650 -12.34 -3.26 22.21
CA LEU A 650 -13.07 -2.60 23.28
C LEU A 650 -13.22 -1.13 22.92
N GLU A 651 -14.44 -0.67 22.77
CA GLU A 651 -14.78 0.66 22.28
C GLU A 651 -15.64 1.44 23.29
N PRO A 652 -15.06 1.99 24.35
CA PRO A 652 -15.78 2.95 25.19
C PRO A 652 -16.06 4.24 24.41
N ASP A 653 -17.18 4.89 24.72
CA ASP A 653 -17.71 6.05 24.02
C ASP A 653 -17.94 5.80 22.50
N TYR A 654 -18.12 4.53 22.07
CA TYR A 654 -18.48 4.20 20.69
C TYR A 654 -19.64 5.06 20.21
N PHE A 655 -19.56 5.59 19.00
CA PHE A 655 -20.66 6.37 18.44
C PHE A 655 -21.11 5.83 17.08
N VAL A 656 -22.43 5.87 16.89
CA VAL A 656 -23.07 5.44 15.65
C VAL A 656 -24.41 6.14 15.50
N GLN A 657 -24.85 6.29 14.26
CA GLN A 657 -26.18 6.83 13.96
C GLN A 657 -27.25 5.77 14.18
N MET A 658 -28.25 6.12 14.96
CA MET A 658 -29.42 5.28 15.23
C MET A 658 -30.72 6.02 14.91
N ALA A 659 -31.75 5.26 14.54
CA ALA A 659 -33.08 5.78 14.27
C ALA A 659 -33.96 5.67 15.52
N TYR A 660 -34.73 6.72 15.80
CA TYR A 660 -35.71 6.79 16.88
C TYR A 660 -37.04 7.31 16.36
N GLN A 661 -38.13 6.69 16.77
CA GLN A 661 -39.49 7.12 16.46
C GLN A 661 -40.08 7.83 17.68
N PRO A 662 -40.16 9.18 17.67
CA PRO A 662 -40.81 9.94 18.75
C PRO A 662 -42.31 9.60 18.80
N SER A 663 -42.87 9.50 20.02
CA SER A 663 -44.29 9.15 20.19
C SER A 663 -45.26 10.34 20.09
N ASP A 664 -44.74 11.56 20.00
CA ASP A 664 -45.51 12.81 19.93
C ASP A 664 -45.77 13.31 18.51
N ARG A 665 -45.03 12.76 17.52
CA ARG A 665 -45.13 13.18 16.11
C ARG A 665 -44.71 12.11 15.14
N MET A 666 -45.20 12.22 13.91
CA MET A 666 -44.85 11.33 12.80
C MET A 666 -43.47 11.70 12.20
N ALA A 667 -42.41 11.14 12.78
CA ALA A 667 -41.04 11.30 12.26
C ALA A 667 -40.17 10.11 12.66
N VAL A 668 -39.12 9.86 11.88
CA VAL A 668 -37.96 9.09 12.30
C VAL A 668 -36.75 10.00 12.43
N VAL A 669 -36.20 10.09 13.61
CA VAL A 669 -35.01 10.89 13.94
C VAL A 669 -33.78 10.00 13.89
N MET A 670 -32.84 10.34 13.02
CA MET A 670 -31.54 9.68 12.95
C MET A 670 -30.53 10.59 13.66
N LYS A 671 -29.88 10.08 14.69
CA LYS A 671 -28.90 10.84 15.47
C LYS A 671 -27.71 9.97 15.83
N GLU A 672 -26.50 10.50 15.64
CA GLU A 672 -25.31 9.88 16.21
C GLU A 672 -25.27 10.13 17.73
N THR A 673 -24.95 9.08 18.48
CA THR A 673 -24.84 9.17 19.93
C THR A 673 -23.70 8.28 20.43
N ASN A 674 -23.09 8.65 21.56
CA ASN A 674 -22.14 7.81 22.22
C ASN A 674 -22.83 6.70 23.00
N PHE A 675 -22.25 5.51 22.94
CA PHE A 675 -22.56 4.36 23.79
C PHE A 675 -21.69 4.39 25.04
N ASP A 676 -22.11 3.71 26.10
CA ASP A 676 -21.21 3.40 27.20
C ASP A 676 -20.04 2.59 26.65
N TYR A 677 -20.35 1.60 25.81
CA TYR A 677 -19.39 0.83 25.02
C TYR A 677 -20.04 0.00 23.92
N SER A 678 -19.23 -0.40 22.95
CA SER A 678 -19.49 -1.48 22.01
C SER A 678 -18.28 -2.39 21.97
N ASN A 679 -18.39 -3.60 22.51
CA ASN A 679 -17.26 -4.52 22.61
C ASN A 679 -17.42 -5.70 21.65
N TYR A 680 -16.31 -6.11 21.03
CA TYR A 680 -16.26 -7.24 20.12
C TYR A 680 -15.22 -8.25 20.59
N PHE A 681 -15.57 -9.53 20.42
CA PHE A 681 -14.66 -10.65 20.60
C PHE A 681 -14.81 -11.57 19.39
N GLY A 682 -13.72 -11.83 18.68
CA GLY A 682 -13.80 -12.57 17.45
C GLY A 682 -12.78 -13.70 17.34
N LEU A 683 -13.19 -14.76 16.64
CA LEU A 683 -12.32 -15.83 16.18
C LEU A 683 -12.41 -15.90 14.65
N GLN A 684 -11.29 -15.90 14.00
CA GLN A 684 -11.21 -16.05 12.54
C GLN A 684 -10.31 -17.20 12.17
N ALA A 685 -10.71 -17.95 11.15
CA ALA A 685 -9.88 -18.92 10.46
C ALA A 685 -9.89 -18.61 8.97
N SER A 686 -8.73 -18.63 8.34
CA SER A 686 -8.60 -18.55 6.89
C SER A 686 -7.65 -19.61 6.36
N ALA A 687 -7.94 -20.10 5.14
CA ALA A 687 -7.16 -21.12 4.48
C ALA A 687 -6.98 -20.76 3.00
N GLN A 688 -5.75 -20.88 2.51
CA GLN A 688 -5.48 -20.85 1.08
C GLN A 688 -5.57 -22.26 0.50
N PHE A 689 -6.14 -22.40 -0.67
CA PHE A 689 -6.20 -23.68 -1.38
C PHE A 689 -5.75 -23.55 -2.83
N ARG A 690 -5.26 -24.66 -3.34
CA ARG A 690 -4.89 -24.81 -4.74
C ARG A 690 -5.30 -26.20 -5.22
N ILE A 691 -6.02 -26.24 -6.34
CA ILE A 691 -6.42 -27.48 -6.99
C ILE A 691 -5.77 -27.52 -8.37
N GLY A 692 -4.80 -28.40 -8.54
CA GLY A 692 -3.99 -28.46 -9.75
C GLY A 692 -3.30 -27.14 -10.09
N SER A 693 -3.23 -26.82 -11.36
CA SER A 693 -2.70 -25.52 -11.87
C SER A 693 -3.79 -24.55 -12.28
N TRP A 694 -5.06 -24.96 -12.19
CA TRP A 694 -6.18 -24.22 -12.76
C TRP A 694 -7.04 -23.47 -11.73
N LEU A 695 -7.05 -23.89 -10.46
CA LEU A 695 -7.86 -23.23 -9.43
C LEU A 695 -7.01 -22.87 -8.21
N ASN A 696 -7.03 -21.59 -7.83
CA ASN A 696 -6.47 -21.09 -6.59
C ASN A 696 -7.55 -20.33 -5.84
N GLY A 697 -7.44 -20.28 -4.52
CA GLY A 697 -8.40 -19.50 -3.74
C GLY A 697 -8.04 -19.42 -2.27
N ASN A 698 -8.86 -18.66 -1.56
CA ASN A 698 -8.87 -18.61 -0.12
C ASN A 698 -10.33 -18.68 0.38
N VAL A 699 -10.48 -19.18 1.58
CA VAL A 699 -11.74 -19.17 2.32
C VAL A 699 -11.47 -18.59 3.69
N MET A 700 -12.47 -17.91 4.24
CA MET A 700 -12.41 -17.25 5.55
C MET A 700 -13.71 -17.49 6.27
N ALA A 701 -13.62 -17.81 7.56
CA ALA A 701 -14.75 -17.89 8.48
C ALA A 701 -14.42 -17.07 9.73
N THR A 702 -15.35 -16.22 10.16
CA THR A 702 -15.24 -15.41 11.37
C THR A 702 -16.47 -15.64 12.24
N ALA A 703 -16.26 -15.92 13.52
CA ALA A 703 -17.29 -15.85 14.55
C ALA A 703 -17.05 -14.59 15.37
N LEU A 704 -18.07 -13.76 15.54
CA LEU A 704 -17.98 -12.46 16.18
C LEU A 704 -19.08 -12.33 17.25
N TYR A 705 -18.67 -12.17 18.50
CA TYR A 705 -19.54 -11.81 19.61
C TYR A 705 -19.47 -10.31 19.82
N ARG A 706 -20.62 -9.64 19.79
CA ARG A 706 -20.76 -8.20 20.03
C ARG A 706 -21.61 -7.94 21.25
N HIS A 707 -21.24 -6.93 22.05
CA HIS A 707 -22.00 -6.44 23.20
C HIS A 707 -22.09 -4.91 23.12
N ASP A 708 -23.29 -4.38 22.89
CA ASP A 708 -23.61 -2.95 22.80
C ASP A 708 -24.36 -2.52 24.04
N LYS A 709 -23.91 -1.46 24.72
CA LYS A 709 -24.58 -0.86 25.87
C LYS A 709 -24.63 0.65 25.77
N THR A 710 -25.83 1.20 25.93
CA THR A 710 -26.08 2.66 25.98
C THR A 710 -27.51 2.97 26.43
N LYS A 711 -27.78 4.26 26.55
CA LYS A 711 -29.13 4.81 26.60
C LYS A 711 -29.31 5.80 25.44
N PHE A 712 -30.31 5.56 24.59
CA PHE A 712 -30.58 6.41 23.43
C PHE A 712 -32.00 6.99 23.56
N PHE A 713 -32.12 8.30 23.72
CA PHE A 713 -33.32 8.98 24.19
C PHE A 713 -33.80 8.35 25.50
N ASP A 714 -34.99 7.72 25.51
CA ASP A 714 -35.57 7.00 26.64
C ASP A 714 -35.37 5.47 26.59
N LEU A 715 -34.66 4.97 25.55
CA LEU A 715 -34.47 3.55 25.29
C LEU A 715 -33.19 3.03 25.96
N PRO A 716 -33.25 2.14 26.95
CA PRO A 716 -32.09 1.42 27.43
C PRO A 716 -31.72 0.33 26.42
N ILE A 717 -30.44 0.28 26.04
CA ILE A 717 -29.89 -0.72 25.15
C ILE A 717 -28.81 -1.47 25.93
N ASP A 718 -29.00 -2.78 26.05
CA ASP A 718 -28.00 -3.71 26.58
C ASP A 718 -28.17 -5.03 25.83
N ARG A 719 -27.39 -5.20 24.73
CA ARG A 719 -27.62 -6.23 23.74
C ARG A 719 -26.39 -6.97 23.37
N THR A 720 -26.54 -8.28 23.21
CA THR A 720 -25.47 -9.16 22.73
C THR A 720 -25.89 -9.92 21.48
N CYS A 721 -24.95 -10.26 20.62
CA CYS A 721 -25.18 -11.10 19.47
C CYS A 721 -23.91 -11.89 19.11
N LEU A 722 -24.10 -13.16 18.82
CA LEU A 722 -23.09 -13.98 18.14
C LEU A 722 -23.42 -14.01 16.65
N SER A 723 -22.53 -13.51 15.82
CA SER A 723 -22.66 -13.49 14.36
C SER A 723 -21.53 -14.26 13.69
N GLY A 724 -21.79 -14.71 12.46
CA GLY A 724 -20.84 -15.42 11.62
C GLY A 724 -20.64 -14.70 10.29
N ILE A 725 -19.43 -14.69 9.80
CA ILE A 725 -19.08 -14.21 8.46
C ILE A 725 -18.36 -15.33 7.76
N LEU A 726 -18.82 -15.69 6.54
CA LEU A 726 -18.14 -16.60 5.63
C LEU A 726 -17.81 -15.84 4.36
N GLY A 727 -16.57 -15.89 3.95
CA GLY A 727 -16.11 -15.23 2.74
C GLY A 727 -14.98 -15.98 2.06
N GLY A 728 -14.60 -15.49 0.90
CA GLY A 728 -13.49 -16.07 0.19
C GLY A 728 -13.39 -15.62 -1.25
N MET A 729 -12.40 -16.16 -1.92
CA MET A 729 -12.16 -15.94 -3.34
C MET A 729 -11.71 -17.22 -4.00
N ALA A 730 -12.25 -17.50 -5.18
CA ALA A 730 -11.83 -18.60 -6.04
C ALA A 730 -11.46 -18.05 -7.42
N VAL A 731 -10.22 -18.28 -7.86
CA VAL A 731 -9.69 -17.86 -9.16
C VAL A 731 -9.44 -19.08 -10.00
N ALA A 732 -10.30 -19.32 -11.00
CA ALA A 732 -10.17 -20.38 -11.97
C ALA A 732 -9.47 -19.86 -13.23
N ARG A 733 -8.40 -20.52 -13.65
CA ARG A 733 -7.70 -20.26 -14.91
C ARG A 733 -8.34 -21.13 -16.01
N LEU A 734 -9.28 -20.52 -16.75
CA LEU A 734 -10.06 -21.21 -17.77
C LEU A 734 -9.22 -21.57 -19.01
N SER A 735 -8.24 -20.73 -19.35
CA SER A 735 -7.30 -21.01 -20.44
C SER A 735 -5.92 -20.45 -20.09
N GLN A 736 -4.91 -21.32 -20.13
CA GLN A 736 -3.51 -20.88 -19.99
C GLN A 736 -3.00 -20.24 -21.29
N LYS A 737 -3.40 -20.77 -22.44
CA LYS A 737 -2.98 -20.28 -23.77
C LYS A 737 -3.51 -18.87 -24.02
N HIS A 738 -4.75 -18.59 -23.61
CA HIS A 738 -5.40 -17.31 -23.86
C HIS A 738 -5.49 -16.41 -22.62
N ASN A 739 -4.83 -16.75 -21.49
CA ASN A 739 -4.85 -15.99 -20.24
C ASN A 739 -6.27 -15.56 -19.81
N ILE A 740 -7.23 -16.52 -19.86
CA ILE A 740 -8.60 -16.30 -19.41
C ILE A 740 -8.73 -16.78 -17.98
N GLN A 741 -9.22 -15.91 -17.11
CA GLN A 741 -9.44 -16.20 -15.70
C GLN A 741 -10.83 -15.81 -15.27
N PHE A 742 -11.42 -16.61 -14.40
CA PHE A 742 -12.71 -16.36 -13.78
C PHE A 742 -12.54 -16.32 -12.27
N THR A 743 -13.04 -15.28 -11.62
CA THR A 743 -12.96 -15.09 -10.18
C THR A 743 -14.36 -15.03 -9.59
N LEU A 744 -14.58 -15.73 -8.48
CA LEU A 744 -15.78 -15.65 -7.65
C LEU A 744 -15.41 -15.18 -6.26
N ASN A 745 -16.19 -14.22 -5.71
CA ASN A 745 -16.05 -13.70 -4.36
C ASN A 745 -17.41 -13.80 -3.65
N PRO A 746 -17.73 -14.90 -2.98
CA PRO A 746 -18.89 -15.02 -2.11
C PRO A 746 -18.62 -14.33 -0.76
N PHE A 747 -19.66 -13.71 -0.21
CA PHE A 747 -19.69 -13.15 1.13
C PHE A 747 -21.05 -13.42 1.76
N PHE A 748 -21.06 -14.11 2.89
CA PHE A 748 -22.26 -14.41 3.66
C PHE A 748 -22.08 -13.91 5.09
N GLN A 749 -23.08 -13.23 5.61
CA GLN A 749 -23.18 -12.81 7.00
C GLN A 749 -24.46 -13.38 7.60
N THR A 750 -24.34 -13.92 8.79
CA THR A 750 -25.51 -14.33 9.62
C THR A 750 -26.16 -13.10 10.26
N LYS A 751 -27.20 -13.33 11.05
CA LYS A 751 -27.78 -12.26 11.88
C LYS A 751 -26.69 -11.52 12.67
N ALA A 752 -26.78 -10.19 12.74
CA ALA A 752 -25.91 -9.31 13.50
C ALA A 752 -26.72 -8.22 14.21
N ILE A 753 -26.08 -7.46 15.10
CA ILE A 753 -26.68 -6.27 15.72
C ILE A 753 -25.77 -5.06 15.54
N GLN A 754 -26.38 -3.87 15.55
CA GLN A 754 -25.69 -2.59 15.71
C GLN A 754 -26.60 -1.62 16.47
N GLY A 755 -26.32 -1.40 17.75
CA GLY A 755 -27.18 -0.58 18.61
C GLY A 755 -28.62 -1.07 18.64
N LEU A 756 -29.55 -0.24 18.15
CA LEU A 756 -30.99 -0.59 18.05
C LEU A 756 -31.30 -1.61 16.94
N TYR A 757 -30.41 -1.78 15.96
CA TYR A 757 -30.73 -2.56 14.78
C TYR A 757 -30.39 -4.04 14.95
N ASP A 758 -31.34 -4.90 14.58
CA ASP A 758 -31.13 -6.25 14.12
C ASP A 758 -30.83 -6.21 12.63
N ILE A 759 -29.73 -6.82 12.19
CA ILE A 759 -29.33 -6.94 10.80
C ILE A 759 -29.61 -8.37 10.36
N ASP A 760 -30.46 -8.54 9.36
CA ASP A 760 -30.82 -9.86 8.84
C ASP A 760 -29.66 -10.50 8.06
N PRO A 761 -29.60 -11.86 7.98
CA PRO A 761 -28.61 -12.55 7.19
C PRO A 761 -28.69 -12.17 5.71
N PHE A 762 -27.53 -12.05 5.05
CA PHE A 762 -27.47 -11.80 3.62
C PHE A 762 -26.30 -12.52 2.95
N LEU A 763 -26.49 -12.86 1.66
CA LEU A 763 -25.47 -13.46 0.80
C LEU A 763 -25.21 -12.54 -0.39
N ARG A 764 -23.96 -12.13 -0.56
CA ARG A 764 -23.50 -11.34 -1.70
C ARG A 764 -22.53 -12.15 -2.53
N LEU A 765 -22.64 -12.05 -3.85
CA LEU A 765 -21.73 -12.72 -4.78
C LEU A 765 -21.23 -11.72 -5.82
N ASN A 766 -19.91 -11.65 -5.97
CA ASN A 766 -19.26 -10.93 -7.05
C ASN A 766 -18.58 -11.93 -7.98
N ALA A 767 -18.59 -11.64 -9.29
CA ALA A 767 -17.93 -12.45 -10.29
C ALA A 767 -17.11 -11.56 -11.24
N THR A 768 -15.94 -12.03 -11.67
CA THR A 768 -15.08 -11.31 -12.62
C THR A 768 -14.55 -12.28 -13.66
N LEU A 769 -14.71 -11.93 -14.93
CA LEU A 769 -14.08 -12.60 -16.07
C LEU A 769 -13.01 -11.67 -16.64
N ARG A 770 -11.79 -12.17 -16.72
CA ARG A 770 -10.62 -11.44 -17.21
C ARG A 770 -9.98 -12.16 -18.38
N TYR A 771 -9.72 -11.43 -19.45
CA TYR A 771 -8.85 -11.80 -20.55
C TYR A 771 -7.64 -10.89 -20.59
N THR A 772 -6.45 -11.44 -20.73
CA THR A 772 -5.21 -10.65 -20.89
C THR A 772 -4.44 -11.17 -22.10
N THR A 773 -4.06 -10.30 -23.02
CA THR A 773 -3.27 -10.66 -24.19
C THR A 773 -1.95 -11.32 -23.80
N GLU A 774 -1.38 -12.15 -24.67
CA GLU A 774 -0.11 -12.87 -24.41
C GLU A 774 1.06 -11.93 -24.10
N ASN A 775 1.11 -10.76 -24.74
CA ASN A 775 2.11 -9.73 -24.47
C ASN A 775 1.82 -8.90 -23.19
N GLY A 776 0.72 -9.18 -22.47
CA GLY A 776 0.32 -8.48 -21.25
C GLY A 776 -0.14 -7.02 -21.42
N LYS A 777 -0.17 -6.50 -22.67
CA LYS A 777 -0.46 -5.09 -22.93
C LYS A 777 -1.93 -4.74 -22.77
N TRP A 778 -2.84 -5.63 -23.16
CA TRP A 778 -4.27 -5.42 -23.05
C TRP A 778 -4.90 -6.36 -22.03
N SER A 779 -5.82 -5.83 -21.24
CA SER A 779 -6.74 -6.63 -20.43
C SER A 779 -8.16 -6.17 -20.69
N LEU A 780 -9.06 -7.13 -20.82
CA LEU A 780 -10.51 -6.91 -20.83
C LEU A 780 -11.08 -7.56 -19.59
N VAL A 781 -11.84 -6.79 -18.81
CA VAL A 781 -12.38 -7.23 -17.52
C VAL A 781 -13.88 -7.00 -17.51
N ALA A 782 -14.66 -8.07 -17.43
CA ALA A 782 -16.09 -8.03 -17.17
C ALA A 782 -16.32 -8.38 -15.70
N LYS A 783 -16.98 -7.50 -14.95
CA LYS A 783 -17.24 -7.67 -13.52
C LYS A 783 -18.73 -7.53 -13.24
N GLY A 784 -19.29 -8.44 -12.47
CA GLY A 784 -20.61 -8.34 -11.86
C GLY A 784 -20.47 -8.22 -10.35
N GLU A 785 -21.02 -7.17 -9.75
CA GLU A 785 -21.04 -6.94 -8.31
C GLU A 785 -22.46 -7.15 -7.79
N ASN A 786 -22.55 -7.83 -6.65
CA ASN A 786 -23.84 -8.19 -6.03
C ASN A 786 -24.82 -8.82 -7.03
N ILE A 787 -24.35 -9.82 -7.80
CA ILE A 787 -25.13 -10.44 -8.88
C ILE A 787 -26.39 -11.18 -8.38
N LEU A 788 -26.48 -11.47 -7.09
CA LEU A 788 -27.67 -12.04 -6.44
C LEU A 788 -28.67 -10.97 -6.01
N ASN A 789 -28.39 -9.70 -6.27
CA ASN A 789 -29.23 -8.56 -5.86
C ASN A 789 -29.56 -8.56 -4.35
N ALA A 790 -28.57 -8.94 -3.54
CA ALA A 790 -28.72 -8.96 -2.10
C ALA A 790 -28.98 -7.53 -1.56
N HIS A 791 -29.79 -7.47 -0.53
CA HIS A 791 -30.09 -6.27 0.25
C HIS A 791 -29.79 -6.54 1.73
N ILE A 792 -29.70 -5.49 2.49
CA ILE A 792 -29.52 -5.52 3.93
C ILE A 792 -30.81 -5.03 4.55
N ASP A 793 -31.48 -5.89 5.33
CA ASP A 793 -32.64 -5.53 6.12
C ASP A 793 -32.17 -5.25 7.56
N THR A 794 -32.50 -4.05 8.02
CA THR A 794 -32.26 -3.63 9.40
C THR A 794 -33.59 -3.39 10.10
N ARG A 795 -33.77 -3.95 11.32
CA ARG A 795 -35.00 -3.82 12.09
C ARG A 795 -34.70 -3.26 13.46
N SER A 796 -35.56 -2.40 13.96
CA SER A 796 -35.54 -1.91 15.32
C SER A 796 -36.91 -2.19 15.95
N THR A 797 -36.96 -3.13 16.88
CA THR A 797 -38.20 -3.56 17.57
C THR A 797 -38.03 -3.46 19.10
N ILE A 798 -37.16 -2.54 19.57
CA ILE A 798 -36.90 -2.39 21.00
C ILE A 798 -37.92 -1.44 21.60
N ALA A 799 -38.54 -1.85 22.75
CA ALA A 799 -39.54 -1.10 23.46
C ALA A 799 -40.76 -0.75 22.54
N ASN A 800 -41.01 0.52 22.35
CA ASN A 800 -42.11 0.99 21.51
C ASN A 800 -41.69 1.22 20.04
N GLN A 801 -40.43 1.00 19.70
CA GLN A 801 -39.94 1.18 18.33
C GLN A 801 -40.39 0.01 17.45
N ASP A 802 -40.80 0.30 16.23
CA ASP A 802 -41.07 -0.71 15.20
C ASP A 802 -40.76 -0.10 13.84
N TYR A 803 -39.52 -0.30 13.38
CA TYR A 803 -38.97 0.31 12.20
C TYR A 803 -38.09 -0.71 11.45
N THR A 804 -38.38 -0.89 10.19
CA THR A 804 -37.59 -1.71 9.26
C THR A 804 -37.07 -0.86 8.12
N MET A 805 -35.83 -1.02 7.75
CA MET A 805 -35.20 -0.38 6.61
C MET A 805 -34.51 -1.42 5.76
N ARG A 806 -34.80 -1.42 4.46
CA ARG A 806 -34.16 -2.26 3.44
C ARG A 806 -33.28 -1.42 2.53
N VAL A 807 -32.02 -1.79 2.41
CA VAL A 807 -31.02 -1.06 1.61
C VAL A 807 -30.24 -2.02 0.72
N TRP A 808 -30.04 -1.64 -0.54
CA TRP A 808 -29.15 -2.34 -1.47
C TRP A 808 -27.78 -1.65 -1.46
N MET A 809 -26.79 -2.28 -0.83
CA MET A 809 -25.41 -1.76 -0.75
C MET A 809 -24.38 -2.91 -0.81
N PRO A 810 -23.56 -2.98 -1.86
CA PRO A 810 -23.66 -2.22 -3.12
C PRO A 810 -24.86 -2.66 -3.96
N TYR A 811 -25.32 -1.78 -4.84
CA TYR A 811 -26.32 -2.17 -5.84
C TYR A 811 -25.73 -3.14 -6.83
N THR A 812 -26.58 -4.04 -7.38
CA THR A 812 -26.19 -4.87 -8.49
C THR A 812 -25.70 -4.01 -9.65
N ASN A 813 -24.50 -4.24 -10.10
CA ASN A 813 -23.95 -3.56 -11.26
C ASN A 813 -23.06 -4.52 -12.07
N TYR A 814 -22.99 -4.23 -13.36
CA TYR A 814 -22.13 -4.91 -14.29
C TYR A 814 -21.17 -3.91 -14.92
N SER A 815 -19.92 -4.24 -15.07
CA SER A 815 -18.95 -3.34 -15.69
C SER A 815 -18.12 -4.09 -16.73
N LEU A 816 -17.72 -3.34 -17.75
CA LEU A 816 -16.75 -3.77 -18.74
C LEU A 816 -15.61 -2.74 -18.77
N THR A 817 -14.39 -3.21 -18.58
CA THR A 817 -13.20 -2.35 -18.54
C THR A 817 -12.16 -2.86 -19.52
N ALA A 818 -11.63 -1.97 -20.36
CA ALA A 818 -10.47 -2.20 -21.20
C ALA A 818 -9.27 -1.46 -20.62
N ILE A 819 -8.15 -2.15 -20.49
CA ILE A 819 -6.93 -1.60 -19.89
C ILE A 819 -5.78 -1.83 -20.87
N TYR A 820 -5.10 -0.75 -21.23
CA TYR A 820 -3.87 -0.78 -22.00
C TYR A 820 -2.69 -0.42 -21.13
N ARG A 821 -1.63 -1.24 -21.14
CA ARG A 821 -0.39 -1.03 -20.37
C ARG A 821 0.75 -0.65 -21.28
N LEU A 822 1.43 0.44 -20.95
CA LEU A 822 2.63 0.95 -21.59
C LEU A 822 3.85 0.67 -20.71
N GLY A 823 4.91 0.10 -21.27
CA GLY A 823 6.12 -0.21 -20.51
C GLY A 823 5.96 -1.43 -19.59
N ASN A 824 6.97 -1.68 -18.77
CA ASN A 824 7.06 -2.92 -18.00
C ASN A 824 7.08 -2.73 -16.48
N PHE A 825 6.98 -1.52 -15.94
CA PHE A 825 7.09 -1.20 -14.50
C PHE A 825 8.28 -1.93 -13.82
N LYS A 826 9.45 -1.93 -14.48
CA LYS A 826 10.64 -2.59 -13.96
C LYS A 826 11.26 -1.76 -12.85
N GLU A 827 11.41 -2.35 -11.69
CA GLU A 827 12.15 -1.78 -10.56
C GLU A 827 13.67 -1.92 -10.81
N LYS A 828 14.46 -0.96 -10.30
CA LYS A 828 15.91 -1.10 -10.21
C LYS A 828 16.20 -2.29 -9.29
N LYS A 829 16.79 -3.36 -9.82
CA LYS A 829 17.26 -4.45 -8.98
C LYS A 829 18.27 -3.87 -7.98
N LYS A 830 17.92 -3.78 -6.71
CA LYS A 830 18.91 -3.66 -5.65
C LYS A 830 19.80 -4.89 -5.79
N LYS A 831 21.14 -4.70 -5.83
CA LYS A 831 22.06 -5.80 -5.68
C LYS A 831 21.78 -6.39 -4.31
N GLU A 832 21.03 -7.47 -4.26
CA GLU A 832 21.01 -8.32 -3.07
C GLU A 832 22.45 -8.80 -2.88
N VAL A 833 23.04 -8.39 -1.79
CA VAL A 833 24.30 -9.00 -1.36
C VAL A 833 23.94 -10.45 -1.10
N ASP A 834 24.44 -11.35 -1.93
CA ASP A 834 24.24 -12.78 -1.74
C ASP A 834 24.91 -13.20 -0.42
N THR A 835 24.13 -13.23 0.62
CA THR A 835 24.55 -13.70 1.95
C THR A 835 24.38 -15.22 2.11
N SER A 836 23.98 -15.93 1.06
CA SER A 836 23.67 -17.37 1.12
C SER A 836 24.87 -18.25 1.49
N ARG A 837 26.11 -17.72 1.42
CA ARG A 837 27.36 -18.38 1.83
C ARG A 837 28.04 -17.73 3.03
N MET A 838 27.51 -16.66 3.58
CA MET A 838 27.98 -16.12 4.85
C MET A 838 27.35 -16.95 5.96
N GLY A 839 28.09 -17.89 6.53
CA GLY A 839 27.69 -18.66 7.71
C GLY A 839 27.52 -17.72 8.90
N TYR A 840 26.31 -17.14 9.06
CA TYR A 840 25.82 -16.49 10.28
C TYR A 840 24.52 -17.18 10.68
#